data_c39aedf99e3bc7bc5cc11715946c4227
#
_entry.id   c39aedf99e3bc7bc5cc11715946c4227
#
_cell.length_a   1.000
_cell.length_b   1.000
_cell.length_c   1.000
_cell.angle_alpha   90.00
_cell.angle_beta   90.00
_cell.angle_gamma   90.00
#
_symmetry.space_group_name_H-M   'P 1'
#
loop_
_entity.id
_entity.type
_entity.pdbx_description
1 polymer ?
#
loop_
_entity_poly.entity_id
_entity_poly.type
_entity_poly.pdbx_seq_one_letter_code
_entity_poly.pdbx_strand_id
1 'polypeptide(L)'
;MAQLRPKIVKLAKIIGGASGMLVKIDENAPEYYCMENIVSDDEADIAIAAGLRKERTAGWLAAKVGKTVAEIQPALDNLVYYGVFRRVYSEELGEDTYFMQIFAPGILEMMVNNQPLMAAHPEVGRAFEEYTRLRMQAMGPILPDGYGLMRVIPVESAIEGLPGVTDDERLSYYLNKYDAFSVSPCSCRASRTLLGDGCGHLAEDMCVQMGKGAEHYIRSGRARQISREEAYEIVKRAEENGLMHDIPNIEGSGETSAICNCCACACFGLRAGMMFGARDAIRSNFVAEVDEAKCVACAQCVEVCPGNALKLGQKLCATNDTSAPKYTKITETFNFAKAVNENYRENREDVLPSGTAPCKAACPAHIPVQGYLKLAAQGRYTEALELIKTENPFPAVCGRICNKRCEAECTRGDVDEAVAIDEVKRFIADHDMHEETRFVPKMVNQIGRPYTEKIAVIGAGPAGMSCAYYLAQKGYPVTVFDRNPVPGGMLTLGIPSFRLEKDVLNAEIDILKEMGVEFRCGVEVGKDVTIQQLRGEGYKGFYLAIGAQKSAKLRIPGEELEGVLGGVDFLREVNLGNKPDIGRRCAVIGGGNVAMDVCRSAVRLGAEETYVFYRRSEAEMPADPEEVREAMEEGVKFRFLSAPVEIIGADGRVSAIKIEKMELGEPDERGRRKPVGTGEFEIVEIDSVIGAVGQTVDWGTLDVGALKTTKKNTAEADSLTYQTAQPDIFVGGDCYTGPKFAIDAIAAGKEAAISLHRYVHPGQTLTAGRDRREYRALDKEHAMIGVGGFDREHRQTPGYNAAKAKTFADARVTFTEEQVRKECARCLGCGATKVDSYLCIGCGLCTTKCKFDAIHLKKVRDWHAAPFEAMPIKVAENLVKRTGGIVKKAVTK
;
A
#
# COMPACT_ATOMS: atom_id res chain seq x y z
N MET A 1 -40.16 3.01 27.31
CA MET A 1 -39.45 1.79 26.94
C MET A 1 -40.40 0.92 26.14
N ALA A 2 -40.08 0.57 24.93
CA ALA A 2 -40.87 -0.38 24.16
C ALA A 2 -40.90 -1.72 24.92
N GLN A 3 -42.04 -2.38 24.94
CA GLN A 3 -42.16 -3.68 25.63
C GLN A 3 -41.45 -4.72 24.74
N LEU A 4 -40.32 -5.28 25.23
CA LEU A 4 -39.59 -6.32 24.53
C LEU A 4 -40.48 -7.55 24.24
N ARG A 5 -40.33 -8.13 23.06
CA ARG A 5 -41.01 -9.39 22.67
C ARG A 5 -40.41 -10.57 23.45
N PRO A 6 -41.13 -11.23 24.39
CA PRO A 6 -40.53 -12.21 25.30
C PRO A 6 -39.92 -13.43 24.59
N LYS A 7 -40.52 -13.89 23.47
CA LYS A 7 -40.05 -15.02 22.68
C LYS A 7 -38.73 -14.67 21.96
N ILE A 8 -38.63 -13.44 21.43
CA ILE A 8 -37.41 -12.97 20.78
C ILE A 8 -36.27 -12.79 21.80
N VAL A 9 -36.56 -12.26 23.01
CA VAL A 9 -35.58 -12.22 24.11
C VAL A 9 -35.07 -13.62 24.47
N LYS A 10 -35.94 -14.62 24.48
CA LYS A 10 -35.56 -16.01 24.78
C LYS A 10 -34.71 -16.60 23.65
N LEU A 11 -35.10 -16.34 22.37
CA LEU A 11 -34.32 -16.77 21.21
C LEU A 11 -32.92 -16.11 21.21
N ALA A 12 -32.85 -14.79 21.41
CA ALA A 12 -31.62 -14.02 21.49
C ALA A 12 -30.65 -14.56 22.56
N LYS A 13 -31.14 -14.95 23.72
CA LYS A 13 -30.34 -15.61 24.76
C LYS A 13 -29.77 -16.96 24.31
N ILE A 14 -30.58 -17.74 23.59
CA ILE A 14 -30.16 -19.07 23.12
C ILE A 14 -29.07 -18.94 22.04
N ILE A 15 -29.30 -18.10 21.00
CA ILE A 15 -28.36 -17.94 19.91
C ILE A 15 -27.06 -17.23 20.35
N GLY A 16 -27.14 -16.35 21.35
CA GLY A 16 -25.97 -15.73 21.97
C GLY A 16 -25.06 -16.70 22.73
N GLY A 17 -25.53 -17.91 23.02
CA GLY A 17 -24.78 -18.92 23.78
C GLY A 17 -24.30 -18.38 25.14
N ALA A 18 -23.01 -18.54 25.44
CA ALA A 18 -22.44 -18.05 26.69
C ALA A 18 -22.56 -16.53 26.85
N SER A 19 -22.41 -15.74 25.81
CA SER A 19 -22.57 -14.29 25.87
C SER A 19 -24.01 -13.90 26.19
N GLY A 20 -24.99 -14.59 25.63
CA GLY A 20 -26.43 -14.37 25.91
C GLY A 20 -26.84 -14.69 27.36
N MET A 21 -26.06 -15.53 28.05
CA MET A 21 -26.24 -15.82 29.47
C MET A 21 -25.57 -14.81 30.41
N LEU A 22 -24.43 -14.27 30.00
CA LEU A 22 -23.60 -13.36 30.79
C LEU A 22 -23.99 -11.89 30.65
N VAL A 23 -24.62 -11.51 29.55
CA VAL A 23 -24.95 -10.13 29.23
C VAL A 23 -26.47 -9.96 29.14
N LYS A 24 -27.00 -8.86 29.68
CA LYS A 24 -28.43 -8.53 29.59
C LYS A 24 -28.84 -8.37 28.12
N ILE A 25 -29.92 -9.02 27.73
CA ILE A 25 -30.58 -8.80 26.46
C ILE A 25 -31.62 -7.69 26.63
N ASP A 26 -31.40 -6.55 25.99
CA ASP A 26 -32.30 -5.41 25.94
C ASP A 26 -32.54 -4.99 24.48
N GLU A 27 -33.22 -3.87 24.27
CA GLU A 27 -33.58 -3.31 22.95
C GLU A 27 -32.34 -2.99 22.06
N ASN A 28 -31.17 -2.76 22.67
CA ASN A 28 -29.93 -2.47 21.96
C ASN A 28 -29.05 -3.72 21.76
N ALA A 29 -29.47 -4.86 22.25
CA ALA A 29 -28.71 -6.10 22.07
C ALA A 29 -28.74 -6.54 20.60
N PRO A 30 -27.59 -6.75 19.94
CA PRO A 30 -27.53 -7.13 18.52
C PRO A 30 -28.36 -8.40 18.22
N GLU A 31 -28.33 -9.37 19.10
CA GLU A 31 -29.09 -10.61 18.99
C GLU A 31 -30.60 -10.39 19.05
N TYR A 32 -31.06 -9.33 19.75
CA TYR A 32 -32.46 -9.00 19.88
C TYR A 32 -32.97 -8.21 18.70
N TYR A 33 -32.43 -7.00 18.44
CA TYR A 33 -32.99 -6.13 17.43
C TYR A 33 -32.83 -6.69 16.00
N CYS A 34 -31.82 -7.55 15.78
CA CYS A 34 -31.65 -8.26 14.53
C CYS A 34 -32.76 -9.28 14.27
N MET A 35 -33.30 -9.91 15.32
CA MET A 35 -34.38 -10.89 15.23
C MET A 35 -35.78 -10.26 15.31
N GLU A 36 -35.92 -9.16 16.04
CA GLU A 36 -37.21 -8.54 16.33
C GLU A 36 -38.01 -8.19 15.08
N ASN A 37 -37.38 -7.64 14.07
CA ASN A 37 -38.02 -7.19 12.83
C ASN A 37 -38.16 -8.30 11.77
N ILE A 38 -37.48 -9.43 11.95
CA ILE A 38 -37.34 -10.47 10.91
C ILE A 38 -38.13 -11.71 11.31
N VAL A 39 -38.06 -12.13 12.59
CA VAL A 39 -38.62 -13.40 13.07
C VAL A 39 -39.96 -13.18 13.75
N SER A 40 -40.99 -13.86 13.33
CA SER A 40 -42.32 -13.90 13.99
C SER A 40 -42.27 -14.69 15.31
N ASP A 41 -43.27 -14.54 16.15
CA ASP A 41 -43.36 -15.28 17.42
C ASP A 41 -43.55 -16.80 17.23
N ASP A 42 -44.22 -17.21 16.16
CA ASP A 42 -44.39 -18.64 15.80
C ASP A 42 -43.06 -19.24 15.30
N GLU A 43 -42.34 -18.52 14.48
CA GLU A 43 -41.00 -18.92 14.05
C GLU A 43 -40.01 -18.97 15.21
N ALA A 44 -40.08 -18.02 16.14
CA ALA A 44 -39.27 -18.05 17.36
C ALA A 44 -39.57 -19.29 18.21
N ASP A 45 -40.83 -19.73 18.34
CA ASP A 45 -41.17 -20.96 19.07
C ASP A 45 -40.53 -22.20 18.45
N ILE A 46 -40.53 -22.29 17.12
CA ILE A 46 -39.87 -23.39 16.39
C ILE A 46 -38.36 -23.35 16.61
N ALA A 47 -37.75 -22.17 16.49
CA ALA A 47 -36.30 -22.01 16.68
C ALA A 47 -35.89 -22.33 18.13
N ILE A 48 -36.67 -21.88 19.12
CA ILE A 48 -36.46 -22.20 20.56
C ILE A 48 -36.57 -23.70 20.79
N ALA A 49 -37.57 -24.37 20.17
CA ALA A 49 -37.80 -25.80 20.30
C ALA A 49 -36.63 -26.62 19.73
N ALA A 50 -36.06 -26.17 18.59
CA ALA A 50 -34.91 -26.84 17.96
C ALA A 50 -33.70 -26.90 18.89
N GLY A 51 -33.46 -25.82 19.65
CA GLY A 51 -32.30 -25.69 20.51
C GLY A 51 -31.02 -25.45 19.73
N LEU A 52 -30.03 -24.88 20.40
CA LEU A 52 -28.75 -24.50 19.81
C LEU A 52 -27.94 -25.71 19.39
N ARG A 53 -27.43 -25.71 18.15
CA ARG A 53 -26.52 -26.68 17.57
C ARG A 53 -26.99 -28.14 17.66
N LYS A 54 -28.31 -28.37 17.44
CA LYS A 54 -28.88 -29.70 17.37
C LYS A 54 -29.56 -29.93 16.03
N GLU A 55 -29.22 -31.02 15.37
CA GLU A 55 -29.90 -31.43 14.13
C GLU A 55 -31.31 -31.96 14.47
N ARG A 56 -32.34 -31.45 13.78
CA ARG A 56 -33.73 -31.81 13.99
C ARG A 56 -34.44 -32.00 12.66
N THR A 57 -35.31 -33.03 12.57
CA THR A 57 -36.16 -33.20 11.40
C THR A 57 -37.40 -32.30 11.50
N ALA A 58 -38.06 -32.03 10.38
CA ALA A 58 -39.34 -31.30 10.39
C ALA A 58 -40.40 -32.01 11.23
N GLY A 59 -40.47 -33.32 11.14
CA GLY A 59 -41.40 -34.15 11.96
C GLY A 59 -41.16 -33.99 13.47
N TRP A 60 -39.90 -33.99 13.90
CA TRP A 60 -39.55 -33.80 15.32
C TRP A 60 -39.96 -32.39 15.81
N LEU A 61 -39.68 -31.34 14.98
CA LEU A 61 -40.02 -29.95 15.31
C LEU A 61 -41.53 -29.74 15.36
N ALA A 62 -42.27 -30.30 14.40
CA ALA A 62 -43.73 -30.22 14.37
C ALA A 62 -44.36 -30.83 15.64
N ALA A 63 -43.95 -32.02 15.99
CA ALA A 63 -44.43 -32.70 17.22
C ALA A 63 -44.11 -31.90 18.50
N LYS A 64 -42.90 -31.23 18.54
CA LYS A 64 -42.45 -30.47 19.69
C LYS A 64 -43.26 -29.18 19.92
N VAL A 65 -43.73 -28.54 18.84
CA VAL A 65 -44.56 -27.31 18.91
C VAL A 65 -46.05 -27.58 18.81
N GLY A 66 -46.45 -28.86 18.73
CA GLY A 66 -47.87 -29.29 18.69
C GLY A 66 -48.61 -28.97 17.39
N LYS A 67 -47.86 -28.94 16.25
CA LYS A 67 -48.38 -28.64 14.90
C LYS A 67 -48.04 -29.81 13.95
N THR A 68 -48.60 -29.81 12.78
CA THR A 68 -48.25 -30.73 11.69
C THR A 68 -47.02 -30.18 10.91
N VAL A 69 -46.35 -31.06 10.17
CA VAL A 69 -45.23 -30.64 9.30
C VAL A 69 -45.68 -29.60 8.28
N ALA A 70 -46.84 -29.78 7.67
CA ALA A 70 -47.41 -28.85 6.69
C ALA A 70 -47.64 -27.45 7.28
N GLU A 71 -48.04 -27.37 8.53
CA GLU A 71 -48.26 -26.08 9.21
C GLU A 71 -46.97 -25.34 9.56
N ILE A 72 -45.87 -26.04 9.84
CA ILE A 72 -44.61 -25.40 10.19
C ILE A 72 -43.67 -25.22 9.00
N GLN A 73 -43.91 -25.87 7.87
CA GLN A 73 -42.99 -25.83 6.69
C GLN A 73 -42.72 -24.39 6.21
N PRO A 74 -43.70 -23.48 6.09
CA PRO A 74 -43.43 -22.10 5.71
C PRO A 74 -42.51 -21.37 6.70
N ALA A 75 -42.68 -21.61 8.00
CA ALA A 75 -41.83 -21.05 9.04
C ALA A 75 -40.40 -21.64 8.99
N LEU A 76 -40.24 -22.92 8.71
CA LEU A 76 -38.95 -23.54 8.50
C LEU A 76 -38.22 -22.94 7.28
N ASP A 77 -38.94 -22.76 6.18
CA ASP A 77 -38.40 -22.16 4.97
C ASP A 77 -37.97 -20.70 5.21
N ASN A 78 -38.77 -19.94 5.96
CA ASN A 78 -38.42 -18.57 6.36
C ASN A 78 -37.18 -18.54 7.26
N LEU A 79 -37.08 -19.41 8.28
CA LEU A 79 -35.93 -19.47 9.18
C LEU A 79 -34.65 -19.86 8.43
N VAL A 80 -34.76 -20.69 7.40
CA VAL A 80 -33.67 -20.99 6.47
C VAL A 80 -33.34 -19.78 5.61
N TYR A 81 -34.35 -19.11 5.05
CA TYR A 81 -34.16 -17.90 4.25
C TYR A 81 -33.51 -16.77 5.06
N TYR A 82 -33.90 -16.57 6.32
CA TYR A 82 -33.26 -15.57 7.19
C TYR A 82 -31.83 -15.95 7.59
N GLY A 83 -31.47 -17.23 7.56
CA GLY A 83 -30.18 -17.76 8.02
C GLY A 83 -30.14 -18.16 9.51
N VAL A 84 -31.30 -18.22 10.17
CA VAL A 84 -31.41 -18.76 11.55
C VAL A 84 -31.18 -20.26 11.56
N PHE A 85 -31.70 -20.95 10.54
CA PHE A 85 -31.48 -22.38 10.36
C PHE A 85 -30.59 -22.67 9.14
N ARG A 86 -29.70 -23.63 9.32
CA ARG A 86 -29.06 -24.38 8.24
C ARG A 86 -29.92 -25.59 7.91
N ARG A 87 -30.22 -25.85 6.62
CA ARG A 87 -30.93 -27.03 6.13
C ARG A 87 -29.96 -27.90 5.34
N VAL A 88 -29.83 -29.16 5.73
CA VAL A 88 -28.93 -30.12 5.11
C VAL A 88 -29.63 -31.46 5.02
N TYR A 89 -29.43 -32.17 3.92
CA TYR A 89 -29.96 -33.52 3.75
C TYR A 89 -29.15 -34.50 4.63
N SER A 90 -29.82 -35.32 5.39
CA SER A 90 -29.22 -36.40 6.18
C SER A 90 -29.43 -37.74 5.45
N GLU A 91 -28.34 -38.32 4.97
CA GLU A 91 -28.39 -39.66 4.35
C GLU A 91 -28.87 -40.74 5.33
N GLU A 92 -28.49 -40.62 6.60
CA GLU A 92 -28.88 -41.54 7.67
C GLU A 92 -30.38 -41.54 7.93
N LEU A 93 -31.00 -40.36 7.89
CA LEU A 93 -32.46 -40.19 8.14
C LEU A 93 -33.30 -40.22 6.87
N GLY A 94 -32.69 -40.06 5.68
CA GLY A 94 -33.36 -39.97 4.41
C GLY A 94 -34.20 -38.72 4.21
N GLU A 95 -34.00 -37.68 5.02
CA GLU A 95 -34.74 -36.43 4.98
C GLU A 95 -33.88 -35.20 5.32
N ASP A 96 -34.41 -34.01 5.06
CA ASP A 96 -33.77 -32.73 5.46
C ASP A 96 -33.77 -32.55 6.98
N THR A 97 -32.62 -32.15 7.52
CA THR A 97 -32.47 -31.71 8.90
C THR A 97 -32.26 -30.20 8.97
N TYR A 98 -32.70 -29.63 10.09
CA TYR A 98 -32.64 -28.23 10.42
C TYR A 98 -31.74 -28.04 11.66
N PHE A 99 -30.79 -27.10 11.57
CA PHE A 99 -29.75 -26.91 12.57
C PHE A 99 -29.61 -25.41 12.87
N MET A 100 -29.82 -24.99 14.09
CA MET A 100 -29.67 -23.60 14.51
C MET A 100 -28.24 -23.36 14.97
N GLN A 101 -27.53 -22.43 14.28
CA GLN A 101 -26.18 -22.01 14.64
C GLN A 101 -26.16 -21.01 15.81
N ILE A 102 -24.96 -20.75 16.33
CA ILE A 102 -24.73 -19.60 17.20
C ILE A 102 -24.85 -18.31 16.40
N PHE A 103 -25.00 -17.19 17.10
CA PHE A 103 -25.21 -15.90 16.45
C PHE A 103 -24.02 -15.49 15.56
N ALA A 104 -22.77 -15.60 16.06
CA ALA A 104 -21.57 -15.48 15.29
C ALA A 104 -20.40 -16.32 15.89
N PRO A 105 -19.64 -17.07 15.06
CA PRO A 105 -19.81 -17.29 13.62
C PRO A 105 -21.00 -18.23 13.31
N GLY A 106 -21.87 -17.80 12.40
CA GLY A 106 -23.02 -18.62 11.98
C GLY A 106 -24.19 -17.80 11.46
N ILE A 107 -25.17 -17.43 12.29
CA ILE A 107 -26.40 -16.75 11.88
C ILE A 107 -26.11 -15.42 11.20
N LEU A 108 -25.28 -14.56 11.79
CA LEU A 108 -24.96 -13.24 11.20
C LEU A 108 -24.31 -13.35 9.82
N GLU A 109 -23.39 -14.30 9.64
CA GLU A 109 -22.75 -14.52 8.35
C GLU A 109 -23.78 -14.96 7.29
N MET A 110 -24.70 -15.85 7.65
CA MET A 110 -25.76 -16.31 6.73
C MET A 110 -26.76 -15.18 6.41
N MET A 111 -27.07 -14.31 7.38
CA MET A 111 -27.93 -13.14 7.16
C MET A 111 -27.25 -12.13 6.22
N VAL A 112 -26.01 -11.76 6.49
CA VAL A 112 -25.25 -10.78 5.67
C VAL A 112 -25.05 -11.27 4.24
N ASN A 113 -24.90 -12.58 4.02
CA ASN A 113 -24.80 -13.17 2.67
C ASN A 113 -26.14 -13.31 1.94
N ASN A 114 -27.25 -12.91 2.57
CA ASN A 114 -28.56 -12.84 1.91
C ASN A 114 -28.82 -11.39 1.47
N GLN A 115 -28.47 -11.05 0.22
CA GLN A 115 -28.56 -9.68 -0.29
C GLN A 115 -29.99 -9.09 -0.26
N PRO A 116 -31.07 -9.81 -0.64
CA PRO A 116 -32.42 -9.31 -0.50
C PRO A 116 -32.80 -9.00 0.96
N LEU A 117 -32.39 -9.84 1.91
CA LEU A 117 -32.61 -9.62 3.34
C LEU A 117 -31.86 -8.36 3.80
N MET A 118 -30.62 -8.20 3.37
CA MET A 118 -29.81 -7.02 3.70
C MET A 118 -30.38 -5.72 3.16
N ALA A 119 -30.96 -5.76 1.96
CA ALA A 119 -31.65 -4.58 1.38
C ALA A 119 -32.89 -4.19 2.18
N ALA A 120 -33.63 -5.17 2.73
CA ALA A 120 -34.82 -4.95 3.55
C ALA A 120 -34.47 -4.59 5.01
N HIS A 121 -33.35 -5.13 5.54
CA HIS A 121 -32.93 -5.07 6.93
C HIS A 121 -31.46 -4.67 7.10
N PRO A 122 -31.08 -3.41 6.79
CA PRO A 122 -29.69 -2.95 6.87
C PRO A 122 -29.12 -2.95 8.31
N GLU A 123 -29.99 -2.99 9.33
CA GLU A 123 -29.61 -3.14 10.73
C GLU A 123 -28.81 -4.41 11.02
N VAL A 124 -28.92 -5.44 10.20
CA VAL A 124 -28.12 -6.69 10.31
C VAL A 124 -26.63 -6.39 10.15
N GLY A 125 -26.27 -5.52 9.19
CA GLY A 125 -24.87 -5.10 9.00
C GLY A 125 -24.32 -4.38 10.24
N ARG A 126 -25.13 -3.51 10.86
CA ARG A 126 -24.77 -2.85 12.13
C ARG A 126 -24.63 -3.86 13.26
N ALA A 127 -25.54 -4.84 13.34
CA ALA A 127 -25.51 -5.87 14.37
C ALA A 127 -24.20 -6.67 14.36
N PHE A 128 -23.62 -6.93 13.18
CA PHE A 128 -22.34 -7.63 13.05
C PHE A 128 -21.20 -6.86 13.73
N GLU A 129 -21.10 -5.55 13.47
CA GLU A 129 -20.08 -4.70 14.07
C GLU A 129 -20.29 -4.52 15.58
N GLU A 130 -21.53 -4.26 16.01
CA GLU A 130 -21.85 -4.08 17.43
C GLU A 130 -21.63 -5.36 18.23
N TYR A 131 -21.99 -6.53 17.68
CA TYR A 131 -21.70 -7.80 18.31
C TYR A 131 -20.20 -8.01 18.51
N THR A 132 -19.39 -7.68 17.47
CA THR A 132 -17.93 -7.76 17.57
C THR A 132 -17.40 -6.90 18.72
N ARG A 133 -17.90 -5.68 18.87
CA ARG A 133 -17.43 -4.75 19.91
C ARG A 133 -17.97 -5.07 21.29
N LEU A 134 -19.28 -5.22 21.40
CA LEU A 134 -19.94 -5.33 22.72
C LEU A 134 -19.79 -6.72 23.33
N ARG A 135 -20.01 -7.78 22.55
CA ARG A 135 -19.98 -9.16 23.09
C ARG A 135 -18.58 -9.69 23.25
N MET A 136 -17.73 -9.43 22.29
CA MET A 136 -16.35 -9.91 22.36
C MET A 136 -15.50 -9.16 23.38
N GLN A 137 -15.87 -7.93 23.75
CA GLN A 137 -15.27 -7.24 24.90
C GLN A 137 -15.44 -8.02 26.20
N ALA A 138 -16.64 -8.62 26.42
CA ALA A 138 -16.91 -9.43 27.59
C ALA A 138 -16.34 -10.84 27.50
N MET A 139 -16.37 -11.44 26.30
CA MET A 139 -15.97 -12.84 26.07
C MET A 139 -14.48 -13.02 25.85
N GLY A 140 -13.83 -12.07 25.13
CA GLY A 140 -12.42 -12.19 24.76
C GLY A 140 -11.52 -12.51 25.94
N PRO A 141 -11.60 -11.81 27.08
CA PRO A 141 -10.74 -12.05 28.22
C PRO A 141 -10.88 -13.41 28.88
N ILE A 142 -12.02 -14.08 28.73
CA ILE A 142 -12.31 -15.36 29.39
C ILE A 142 -12.16 -16.58 28.47
N LEU A 143 -11.97 -16.36 27.16
CA LEU A 143 -11.71 -17.45 26.23
C LEU A 143 -10.40 -18.16 26.60
N PRO A 144 -10.40 -19.50 26.66
CA PRO A 144 -9.18 -20.24 26.93
C PRO A 144 -8.22 -20.24 25.74
N ASP A 145 -6.94 -20.38 26.03
CA ASP A 145 -5.88 -20.40 25.01
C ASP A 145 -6.11 -21.56 24.03
N GLY A 146 -6.13 -21.26 22.71
CA GLY A 146 -6.37 -22.24 21.65
C GLY A 146 -7.84 -22.66 21.44
N TYR A 147 -8.77 -22.18 22.26
CA TYR A 147 -10.19 -22.53 22.17
C TYR A 147 -11.08 -21.35 21.76
N GLY A 148 -10.58 -20.47 20.91
CA GLY A 148 -11.38 -19.40 20.33
C GLY A 148 -12.39 -19.91 19.32
N LEU A 149 -13.37 -19.03 18.98
CA LEU A 149 -14.39 -19.34 17.97
C LEU A 149 -13.81 -19.47 16.56
N MET A 150 -12.66 -18.84 16.31
CA MET A 150 -11.91 -18.86 15.06
C MET A 150 -10.47 -19.26 15.36
N ARG A 151 -9.80 -19.86 14.36
CA ARG A 151 -8.39 -20.25 14.46
C ARG A 151 -7.65 -19.97 13.17
N VAL A 152 -6.51 -19.31 13.28
CA VAL A 152 -5.59 -19.08 12.17
C VAL A 152 -4.93 -20.39 11.74
N ILE A 153 -4.99 -20.68 10.45
CA ILE A 153 -4.22 -21.75 9.81
C ILE A 153 -3.07 -21.11 9.05
N PRO A 154 -1.82 -21.56 9.25
CA PRO A 154 -0.68 -20.99 8.53
C PRO A 154 -0.77 -21.23 7.03
N VAL A 155 -0.14 -20.33 6.26
CA VAL A 155 0.21 -20.63 4.86
C VAL A 155 0.99 -21.96 4.83
N GLU A 156 0.56 -22.90 4.02
CA GLU A 156 1.05 -24.29 4.09
C GLU A 156 2.54 -24.40 3.76
N SER A 157 3.02 -23.64 2.76
CA SER A 157 4.45 -23.59 2.42
C SER A 157 5.35 -23.08 3.56
N ALA A 158 4.77 -22.32 4.51
CA ALA A 158 5.50 -21.80 5.68
C ALA A 158 5.75 -22.85 6.77
N ILE A 159 5.04 -23.96 6.73
CA ILE A 159 5.13 -25.06 7.73
C ILE A 159 5.58 -26.37 7.11
N GLU A 160 5.82 -26.41 5.82
CA GLU A 160 6.30 -27.59 5.11
C GLU A 160 7.66 -28.04 5.68
N GLY A 161 7.78 -29.34 5.97
CA GLY A 161 9.01 -29.92 6.54
C GLY A 161 9.29 -29.59 8.02
N LEU A 162 8.46 -28.79 8.68
CA LEU A 162 8.64 -28.53 10.12
C LEU A 162 8.27 -29.75 10.96
N PRO A 163 9.02 -30.03 12.04
CA PRO A 163 8.71 -31.16 12.93
C PRO A 163 7.43 -30.92 13.72
N GLY A 164 6.66 -31.97 13.94
CA GLY A 164 5.49 -31.99 14.81
C GLY A 164 4.25 -31.28 14.23
N VAL A 165 4.23 -30.95 12.93
CA VAL A 165 3.04 -30.43 12.24
C VAL A 165 1.99 -31.54 12.14
N THR A 166 0.77 -31.25 12.58
CA THR A 166 -0.38 -32.15 12.45
C THR A 166 -1.20 -31.84 11.21
N ASP A 167 -2.03 -32.80 10.77
CA ASP A 167 -2.83 -32.63 9.55
C ASP A 167 -3.82 -31.46 9.67
N ASP A 168 -4.43 -31.28 10.83
CA ASP A 168 -5.39 -30.18 11.10
C ASP A 168 -4.75 -28.78 11.18
N GLU A 169 -3.42 -28.68 10.99
CA GLU A 169 -2.69 -27.42 10.83
C GLU A 169 -2.46 -27.06 9.36
N ARG A 170 -2.89 -27.92 8.41
CA ARG A 170 -2.69 -27.76 6.95
C ARG A 170 -4.01 -27.46 6.25
N LEU A 171 -4.01 -26.50 5.36
CA LEU A 171 -5.19 -26.21 4.54
C LEU A 171 -5.54 -27.33 3.58
N SER A 172 -4.53 -27.98 3.00
CA SER A 172 -4.71 -29.14 2.12
C SER A 172 -5.45 -30.29 2.77
N TYR A 173 -5.28 -30.50 4.09
CA TYR A 173 -6.04 -31.48 4.82
C TYR A 173 -7.55 -31.25 4.71
N TYR A 174 -8.00 -30.02 4.96
CA TYR A 174 -9.43 -29.66 4.89
C TYR A 174 -9.93 -29.70 3.43
N LEU A 175 -9.16 -29.18 2.47
CA LEU A 175 -9.52 -29.18 1.07
C LEU A 175 -9.60 -30.60 0.46
N ASN A 176 -8.83 -31.55 0.98
CA ASN A 176 -8.86 -32.94 0.52
C ASN A 176 -9.89 -33.80 1.26
N LYS A 177 -10.33 -33.37 2.45
CA LYS A 177 -11.27 -34.10 3.30
C LYS A 177 -12.70 -34.04 2.78
N TYR A 178 -13.11 -32.92 2.18
CA TYR A 178 -14.48 -32.67 1.74
C TYR A 178 -14.61 -32.76 0.22
N ASP A 179 -15.82 -33.11 -0.27
CA ASP A 179 -16.12 -33.23 -1.71
C ASP A 179 -17.00 -32.10 -2.24
N ALA A 180 -17.76 -31.43 -1.36
CA ALA A 180 -18.61 -30.30 -1.73
C ALA A 180 -17.95 -28.98 -1.34
N PHE A 181 -17.88 -28.06 -2.31
CA PHE A 181 -17.29 -26.72 -2.14
C PHE A 181 -18.20 -25.64 -2.68
N SER A 182 -18.21 -24.51 -1.99
CA SER A 182 -18.85 -23.27 -2.49
C SER A 182 -18.02 -22.05 -2.09
N VAL A 183 -18.24 -20.95 -2.80
CA VAL A 183 -17.63 -19.67 -2.45
C VAL A 183 -18.69 -18.58 -2.34
N SER A 184 -18.60 -17.79 -1.28
CA SER A 184 -19.47 -16.65 -1.02
C SER A 184 -18.66 -15.38 -0.75
N PRO A 185 -19.32 -14.20 -0.80
CA PRO A 185 -18.70 -12.98 -0.27
C PRO A 185 -18.32 -13.13 1.20
N CYS A 186 -17.25 -12.45 1.61
CA CYS A 186 -16.84 -12.39 3.02
C CYS A 186 -17.83 -11.52 3.81
N SER A 187 -18.59 -12.11 4.72
CA SER A 187 -19.61 -11.42 5.54
C SER A 187 -19.03 -10.29 6.39
N CYS A 188 -17.84 -10.49 6.99
CA CYS A 188 -17.16 -9.46 7.77
C CYS A 188 -16.85 -8.20 6.94
N ARG A 189 -16.38 -8.36 5.70
CA ARG A 189 -16.10 -7.22 4.81
C ARG A 189 -17.38 -6.60 4.28
N ALA A 190 -18.36 -7.42 3.92
CA ALA A 190 -19.66 -6.94 3.46
C ALA A 190 -20.33 -6.06 4.53
N SER A 191 -20.34 -6.49 5.78
CA SER A 191 -20.84 -5.71 6.92
C SER A 191 -20.10 -4.37 7.06
N ARG A 192 -18.75 -4.38 7.03
CA ARG A 192 -17.95 -3.15 7.11
C ARG A 192 -18.20 -2.20 5.93
N THR A 193 -18.36 -2.74 4.73
CA THR A 193 -18.67 -1.96 3.51
C THR A 193 -20.04 -1.29 3.63
N LEU A 194 -21.06 -1.99 4.16
CA LEU A 194 -22.38 -1.41 4.41
C LEU A 194 -22.36 -0.21 5.39
N LEU A 195 -21.43 -0.24 6.34
CA LEU A 195 -21.23 0.84 7.31
C LEU A 195 -20.35 1.99 6.78
N GLY A 196 -19.87 1.91 5.55
CA GLY A 196 -18.93 2.89 5.01
C GLY A 196 -17.50 2.76 5.56
N ASP A 197 -17.20 1.67 6.24
CA ASP A 197 -15.94 1.40 6.94
C ASP A 197 -15.08 0.33 6.24
N GLY A 198 -15.34 0.04 4.97
CA GLY A 198 -14.56 -0.89 4.16
C GLY A 198 -13.07 -0.49 4.10
N CYS A 199 -12.19 -1.46 4.02
CA CYS A 199 -10.72 -1.25 4.12
C CYS A 199 -9.98 -1.36 2.78
N GLY A 200 -10.70 -1.40 1.66
CA GLY A 200 -10.15 -1.61 0.33
C GLY A 200 -9.98 -3.09 -0.06
N HIS A 201 -10.16 -4.02 0.87
CA HIS A 201 -10.28 -5.44 0.55
C HIS A 201 -11.75 -5.76 0.27
N LEU A 202 -12.07 -6.15 -0.95
CA LEU A 202 -13.43 -6.45 -1.36
C LEU A 202 -13.96 -7.74 -0.73
N ALA A 203 -15.27 -7.88 -0.64
CA ALA A 203 -15.91 -9.06 -0.05
C ALA A 203 -15.99 -10.26 -1.01
N GLU A 204 -15.98 -10.02 -2.32
CA GLU A 204 -16.26 -11.02 -3.35
C GLU A 204 -15.32 -12.23 -3.31
N ASP A 205 -15.91 -13.44 -3.47
CA ASP A 205 -15.22 -14.72 -3.65
C ASP A 205 -14.09 -15.03 -2.64
N MET A 206 -14.33 -14.74 -1.35
CA MET A 206 -13.29 -14.88 -0.33
C MET A 206 -13.62 -15.87 0.80
N CYS A 207 -14.85 -16.33 0.92
CA CYS A 207 -15.24 -17.30 1.94
C CYS A 207 -15.56 -18.63 1.27
N VAL A 208 -14.73 -19.65 1.49
CA VAL A 208 -14.89 -21.00 0.94
C VAL A 208 -15.60 -21.88 1.96
N GLN A 209 -16.81 -22.32 1.65
CA GLN A 209 -17.53 -23.30 2.47
C GLN A 209 -17.24 -24.71 1.97
N MET A 210 -17.31 -25.70 2.90
CA MET A 210 -17.00 -27.09 2.61
C MET A 210 -18.07 -28.03 3.21
N GLY A 211 -18.24 -29.21 2.58
CA GLY A 211 -19.16 -30.26 3.04
C GLY A 211 -20.58 -29.74 3.26
N LYS A 212 -21.20 -30.07 4.40
CA LYS A 212 -22.56 -29.61 4.78
C LYS A 212 -22.73 -28.10 4.76
N GLY A 213 -21.65 -27.34 5.00
CA GLY A 213 -21.64 -25.89 4.88
C GLY A 213 -21.83 -25.43 3.43
N ALA A 214 -21.10 -26.01 2.50
CA ALA A 214 -21.21 -25.73 1.07
C ALA A 214 -22.60 -26.09 0.53
N GLU A 215 -23.11 -27.27 0.84
CA GLU A 215 -24.45 -27.73 0.43
C GLU A 215 -25.54 -26.74 0.85
N HIS A 216 -25.52 -26.30 2.11
CA HIS A 216 -26.46 -25.32 2.61
C HIS A 216 -26.37 -23.98 1.86
N TYR A 217 -25.17 -23.46 1.67
CA TYR A 217 -24.97 -22.15 1.01
C TYR A 217 -25.41 -22.19 -0.46
N ILE A 218 -25.15 -23.31 -1.17
CA ILE A 218 -25.61 -23.52 -2.55
C ILE A 218 -27.14 -23.59 -2.58
N ARG A 219 -27.74 -24.50 -1.78
CA ARG A 219 -29.21 -24.70 -1.75
C ARG A 219 -29.98 -23.45 -1.34
N SER A 220 -29.39 -22.59 -0.54
CA SER A 220 -30.01 -21.34 -0.08
C SER A 220 -29.68 -20.11 -0.95
N GLY A 221 -28.95 -20.30 -2.06
CA GLY A 221 -28.61 -19.23 -3.00
C GLY A 221 -27.62 -18.18 -2.47
N ARG A 222 -26.85 -18.51 -1.40
CA ARG A 222 -25.87 -17.61 -0.79
C ARG A 222 -24.48 -17.72 -1.36
N ALA A 223 -24.20 -18.81 -2.06
CA ALA A 223 -22.88 -19.09 -2.64
C ALA A 223 -23.02 -19.77 -3.98
N ARG A 224 -22.02 -19.62 -4.81
CA ARG A 224 -21.88 -20.43 -6.02
C ARG A 224 -21.08 -21.69 -5.71
N GLN A 225 -21.43 -22.80 -6.35
CA GLN A 225 -20.66 -24.04 -6.31
C GLN A 225 -19.31 -23.83 -7.02
N ILE A 226 -18.25 -24.42 -6.48
CA ILE A 226 -16.91 -24.44 -7.06
C ILE A 226 -16.33 -25.85 -7.01
N SER A 227 -15.27 -26.09 -7.78
CA SER A 227 -14.49 -27.31 -7.70
C SER A 227 -13.44 -27.22 -6.57
N ARG A 228 -12.81 -28.35 -6.25
CA ARG A 228 -11.69 -28.39 -5.32
C ARG A 228 -10.49 -27.60 -5.84
N GLU A 229 -10.20 -27.70 -7.13
CA GLU A 229 -9.13 -26.97 -7.81
C GLU A 229 -9.35 -25.46 -7.70
N GLU A 230 -10.57 -24.98 -7.93
CA GLU A 230 -10.91 -23.58 -7.77
C GLU A 230 -10.78 -23.13 -6.31
N ALA A 231 -11.10 -23.98 -5.35
CA ALA A 231 -10.88 -23.66 -3.93
C ALA A 231 -9.39 -23.46 -3.61
N TYR A 232 -8.49 -24.29 -4.16
CA TYR A 232 -7.04 -24.09 -4.07
C TYR A 232 -6.59 -22.79 -4.73
N GLU A 233 -7.13 -22.45 -5.90
CA GLU A 233 -6.82 -21.20 -6.59
C GLU A 233 -7.26 -19.97 -5.76
N ILE A 234 -8.41 -20.02 -5.12
CA ILE A 234 -8.89 -18.94 -4.22
C ILE A 234 -7.97 -18.77 -3.02
N VAL A 235 -7.53 -19.86 -2.40
CA VAL A 235 -6.58 -19.84 -1.27
C VAL A 235 -5.26 -19.21 -1.71
N LYS A 236 -4.67 -19.67 -2.82
CA LYS A 236 -3.43 -19.10 -3.37
C LYS A 236 -3.56 -17.62 -3.70
N ARG A 237 -4.65 -17.25 -4.38
CA ARG A 237 -4.94 -15.85 -4.69
C ARG A 237 -5.07 -14.98 -3.45
N ALA A 238 -5.64 -15.51 -2.38
CA ALA A 238 -5.71 -14.82 -1.09
C ALA A 238 -4.31 -14.53 -0.51
N GLU A 239 -3.41 -15.50 -0.51
CA GLU A 239 -2.01 -15.33 -0.07
C GLU A 239 -1.27 -14.27 -0.88
N GLU A 240 -1.43 -14.29 -2.21
CA GLU A 240 -0.83 -13.29 -3.11
C GLU A 240 -1.30 -11.86 -2.78
N ASN A 241 -2.57 -11.71 -2.35
CA ASN A 241 -3.17 -10.46 -1.92
C ASN A 241 -2.97 -10.11 -0.43
N GLY A 242 -2.12 -10.84 0.28
CA GLY A 242 -1.82 -10.58 1.70
C GLY A 242 -2.98 -10.91 2.65
N LEU A 243 -3.87 -11.80 2.26
CA LEU A 243 -4.94 -12.32 3.10
C LEU A 243 -4.50 -13.63 3.76
N MET A 244 -4.80 -13.76 5.02
CA MET A 244 -4.46 -14.96 5.80
C MET A 244 -5.66 -15.90 5.92
N HIS A 245 -5.38 -17.14 6.28
CA HIS A 245 -6.40 -18.17 6.43
C HIS A 245 -6.86 -18.30 7.87
N ASP A 246 -8.16 -18.45 8.03
CA ASP A 246 -8.82 -18.59 9.31
C ASP A 246 -9.98 -19.60 9.17
N ILE A 247 -10.23 -20.40 10.16
CA ILE A 247 -11.32 -21.39 10.16
C ILE A 247 -12.23 -21.19 11.37
N PRO A 248 -13.54 -21.48 11.27
CA PRO A 248 -14.39 -21.72 12.42
C PRO A 248 -13.82 -22.86 13.29
N ASN A 249 -13.55 -22.58 14.57
CA ASN A 249 -12.86 -23.47 15.49
C ASN A 249 -13.82 -24.08 16.54
N ILE A 250 -15.02 -24.43 16.09
CA ILE A 250 -16.15 -24.82 16.94
C ILE A 250 -16.70 -26.21 16.65
N GLU A 251 -16.16 -26.89 15.63
CA GLU A 251 -16.65 -28.23 15.21
C GLU A 251 -15.81 -29.38 15.82
N GLY A 252 -14.67 -29.08 16.44
CA GLY A 252 -13.71 -30.04 16.95
C GLY A 252 -12.43 -30.15 16.13
N SER A 253 -11.44 -30.92 16.61
CA SER A 253 -10.14 -31.05 15.95
C SER A 253 -10.29 -31.70 14.57
N GLY A 254 -9.72 -31.06 13.53
CA GLY A 254 -9.75 -31.55 12.16
C GLY A 254 -11.11 -31.41 11.46
N GLU A 255 -12.06 -30.69 12.06
CA GLU A 255 -13.39 -30.40 11.49
C GLU A 255 -13.59 -28.91 11.32
N THR A 256 -14.12 -28.51 10.16
CA THR A 256 -14.58 -27.13 9.89
C THR A 256 -15.57 -27.10 8.75
N SER A 257 -16.43 -26.09 8.71
CA SER A 257 -17.38 -25.87 7.65
C SER A 257 -16.94 -24.83 6.61
N ALA A 258 -15.85 -24.12 6.87
CA ALA A 258 -15.36 -23.05 5.97
C ALA A 258 -13.87 -22.76 6.17
N ILE A 259 -13.24 -22.25 5.10
CA ILE A 259 -11.96 -21.54 5.11
C ILE A 259 -12.25 -20.08 4.78
N CYS A 260 -11.86 -19.19 5.69
CA CYS A 260 -11.96 -17.75 5.51
C CYS A 260 -10.62 -17.17 5.06
N ASN A 261 -10.62 -16.30 4.05
CA ASN A 261 -9.45 -15.56 3.57
C ASN A 261 -9.50 -14.14 4.14
N CYS A 262 -8.82 -13.90 5.25
CA CYS A 262 -9.07 -12.80 6.17
C CYS A 262 -8.06 -11.66 6.08
N CYS A 263 -8.53 -10.42 6.27
CA CYS A 263 -7.71 -9.26 6.60
C CYS A 263 -7.94 -8.84 8.07
N ALA A 264 -6.91 -8.33 8.71
CA ALA A 264 -7.00 -7.85 10.10
C ALA A 264 -7.95 -6.64 10.28
N CYS A 265 -8.28 -5.94 9.19
CA CYS A 265 -9.09 -4.73 9.21
C CYS A 265 -10.59 -5.01 9.42
N ALA A 266 -11.09 -6.15 8.92
CA ALA A 266 -12.51 -6.45 8.88
C ALA A 266 -12.90 -7.74 9.61
N CYS A 267 -12.03 -8.76 9.66
CA CYS A 267 -12.35 -10.06 10.24
C CYS A 267 -12.82 -9.97 11.68
N PHE A 268 -13.96 -10.58 11.96
CA PHE A 268 -14.56 -10.68 13.29
C PHE A 268 -13.58 -11.28 14.32
N GLY A 269 -13.08 -12.49 14.07
CA GLY A 269 -12.20 -13.20 14.99
C GLY A 269 -10.89 -12.46 15.27
N LEU A 270 -10.21 -11.99 14.20
CA LEU A 270 -8.96 -11.27 14.33
C LEU A 270 -9.10 -9.95 15.08
N ARG A 271 -10.11 -9.15 14.73
CA ARG A 271 -10.36 -7.86 15.39
C ARG A 271 -10.69 -8.08 16.88
N ALA A 272 -11.57 -9.04 17.20
CA ALA A 272 -11.87 -9.37 18.57
C ALA A 272 -10.63 -9.79 19.35
N GLY A 273 -9.80 -10.68 18.80
CA GLY A 273 -8.56 -11.09 19.43
C GLY A 273 -7.55 -9.95 19.63
N MET A 274 -7.47 -9.03 18.68
CA MET A 274 -6.56 -7.89 18.74
C MET A 274 -7.06 -6.78 19.66
N MET A 275 -8.34 -6.38 19.56
CA MET A 275 -8.91 -5.29 20.35
C MET A 275 -8.99 -5.61 21.83
N PHE A 276 -9.26 -6.87 22.17
CA PHE A 276 -9.53 -7.27 23.55
C PHE A 276 -8.41 -8.11 24.16
N GLY A 277 -7.23 -8.13 23.54
CA GLY A 277 -6.06 -8.85 24.05
C GLY A 277 -6.20 -10.37 24.09
N ALA A 278 -7.15 -10.93 23.35
CA ALA A 278 -7.44 -12.37 23.31
C ALA A 278 -6.77 -13.10 22.14
N ARG A 279 -5.53 -12.75 21.81
CA ARG A 279 -4.82 -13.34 20.66
C ARG A 279 -4.61 -14.83 20.78
N ASP A 280 -4.41 -15.33 21.99
CA ASP A 280 -4.22 -16.76 22.23
C ASP A 280 -5.47 -17.61 21.92
N ALA A 281 -6.64 -16.95 21.83
CA ALA A 281 -7.87 -17.61 21.40
C ALA A 281 -7.99 -17.78 19.88
N ILE A 282 -7.19 -17.06 19.08
CA ILE A 282 -7.31 -17.04 17.60
C ILE A 282 -6.07 -17.49 16.87
N ARG A 283 -4.87 -17.45 17.49
CA ARG A 283 -3.60 -17.71 16.79
C ARG A 283 -3.40 -19.19 16.50
N SER A 284 -2.56 -19.48 15.53
CA SER A 284 -2.05 -20.82 15.24
C SER A 284 -1.05 -21.27 16.31
N ASN A 285 -0.57 -22.52 16.18
CA ASN A 285 0.47 -23.08 17.04
C ASN A 285 1.89 -22.53 16.75
N PHE A 286 2.02 -21.63 15.78
CA PHE A 286 3.30 -21.16 15.27
C PHE A 286 3.57 -19.70 15.62
N VAL A 287 4.85 -19.32 15.57
CA VAL A 287 5.34 -17.97 15.70
C VAL A 287 6.42 -17.74 14.66
N ALA A 288 6.48 -16.56 14.07
CA ALA A 288 7.54 -16.21 13.16
C ALA A 288 8.86 -15.99 13.90
N GLU A 289 9.97 -16.42 13.30
CA GLU A 289 11.34 -16.19 13.75
C GLU A 289 12.13 -15.59 12.59
N VAL A 290 13.04 -14.66 12.88
CA VAL A 290 13.84 -13.95 11.87
C VAL A 290 15.31 -14.33 12.03
N ASP A 291 15.91 -14.80 10.96
CA ASP A 291 17.37 -14.91 10.83
C ASP A 291 17.92 -13.51 10.47
N GLU A 292 18.49 -12.85 11.48
CA GLU A 292 19.02 -11.49 11.33
C GLU A 292 20.25 -11.43 10.41
N ALA A 293 20.97 -12.53 10.23
CA ALA A 293 22.11 -12.57 9.34
C ALA A 293 21.70 -12.56 7.86
N LYS A 294 20.53 -13.13 7.56
CA LYS A 294 19.96 -13.12 6.21
C LYS A 294 19.07 -11.90 5.95
N CYS A 295 18.51 -11.29 7.01
CA CYS A 295 17.57 -10.18 6.89
C CYS A 295 18.25 -8.92 6.34
N VAL A 296 17.64 -8.34 5.31
CA VAL A 296 18.09 -7.08 4.67
C VAL A 296 17.17 -5.89 4.98
N ALA A 297 16.26 -6.02 5.93
CA ALA A 297 15.34 -4.96 6.35
C ALA A 297 14.52 -4.31 5.21
N CYS A 298 14.19 -5.04 4.16
CA CYS A 298 13.41 -4.51 3.02
C CYS A 298 11.97 -4.12 3.39
N ALA A 299 11.48 -4.57 4.56
CA ALA A 299 10.16 -4.33 5.13
C ALA A 299 8.97 -5.01 4.44
N GLN A 300 9.15 -5.82 3.42
CA GLN A 300 8.03 -6.51 2.73
C GLN A 300 7.19 -7.37 3.69
N CYS A 301 7.85 -8.03 4.65
CA CYS A 301 7.18 -8.79 5.71
C CYS A 301 6.43 -7.91 6.72
N VAL A 302 6.92 -6.69 6.97
CA VAL A 302 6.26 -5.72 7.87
C VAL A 302 4.97 -5.23 7.26
N GLU A 303 4.97 -4.90 5.96
CA GLU A 303 3.81 -4.38 5.23
C GLU A 303 2.67 -5.40 5.15
N VAL A 304 2.98 -6.68 4.99
CA VAL A 304 1.98 -7.74 4.85
C VAL A 304 1.48 -8.26 6.21
N CYS A 305 2.14 -7.95 7.32
CA CYS A 305 1.83 -8.55 8.63
C CYS A 305 0.45 -8.13 9.17
N PRO A 306 -0.57 -9.01 9.23
CA PRO A 306 -1.90 -8.65 9.71
C PRO A 306 -1.93 -8.39 11.22
N GLY A 307 -1.08 -9.10 11.98
CA GLY A 307 -0.96 -8.94 13.44
C GLY A 307 -0.14 -7.73 13.89
N ASN A 308 0.47 -7.01 12.96
CA ASN A 308 1.41 -5.92 13.25
C ASN A 308 2.56 -6.35 14.19
N ALA A 309 2.99 -7.61 14.06
CA ALA A 309 4.00 -8.25 14.90
C ALA A 309 5.42 -8.02 14.41
N LEU A 310 5.59 -7.77 13.10
CA LEU A 310 6.88 -7.54 12.49
C LEU A 310 7.19 -6.04 12.47
N LYS A 311 8.37 -5.68 12.96
CA LYS A 311 8.81 -4.29 13.09
C LYS A 311 10.25 -4.16 12.64
N LEU A 312 10.61 -2.99 12.11
CA LEU A 312 11.99 -2.68 11.81
C LEU A 312 12.70 -2.25 13.08
N GLY A 313 13.67 -3.06 13.49
CA GLY A 313 14.57 -2.74 14.57
C GLY A 313 15.79 -1.94 14.09
N GLN A 314 16.51 -1.35 15.03
CA GLN A 314 17.73 -0.60 14.74
C GLN A 314 18.93 -1.55 14.67
N LYS A 315 19.59 -1.58 13.50
CA LYS A 315 20.85 -2.26 13.26
C LYS A 315 21.63 -1.48 12.21
N LEU A 316 22.76 -0.98 12.54
CA LEU A 316 23.53 -0.09 11.66
C LEU A 316 24.63 -0.79 10.89
N CYS A 317 25.06 -1.95 11.34
CA CYS A 317 26.08 -2.74 10.66
C CYS A 317 25.77 -4.21 10.82
N ALA A 318 25.95 -4.99 9.75
CA ALA A 318 25.69 -6.43 9.77
C ALA A 318 26.58 -7.21 10.77
N THR A 319 27.72 -6.68 11.12
CA THR A 319 28.72 -7.31 12.01
C THR A 319 28.68 -6.85 13.44
N ASN A 320 28.05 -5.69 13.72
CA ASN A 320 27.96 -5.14 15.08
C ASN A 320 26.53 -4.77 15.36
N ASP A 321 25.85 -5.58 16.14
CA ASP A 321 24.54 -5.24 16.70
C ASP A 321 24.76 -4.21 17.83
N THR A 322 24.86 -2.93 17.45
CA THR A 322 25.17 -1.83 18.38
C THR A 322 23.97 -1.33 19.14
N SER A 323 22.77 -1.71 18.72
CA SER A 323 21.55 -1.34 19.42
C SER A 323 20.49 -2.44 19.23
N ALA A 324 20.21 -3.13 20.31
CA ALA A 324 19.02 -4.00 20.34
C ALA A 324 17.74 -3.18 20.07
N PRO A 325 16.71 -3.80 19.51
CA PRO A 325 15.39 -3.17 19.43
C PRO A 325 14.99 -2.66 20.81
N LYS A 326 14.38 -1.47 20.84
CA LYS A 326 13.84 -0.97 22.10
C LYS A 326 12.67 -1.84 22.53
N TYR A 327 12.76 -2.39 23.74
CA TYR A 327 11.66 -3.09 24.39
C TYR A 327 11.09 -2.19 25.48
N THR A 328 9.77 -2.11 25.53
CA THR A 328 9.08 -1.48 26.65
C THR A 328 8.48 -2.55 27.52
N LYS A 329 8.88 -2.59 28.78
CA LYS A 329 8.23 -3.45 29.76
C LYS A 329 6.84 -2.89 30.07
N ILE A 330 5.80 -3.69 29.80
CA ILE A 330 4.42 -3.31 30.10
C ILE A 330 4.13 -3.70 31.55
N THR A 331 3.97 -2.70 32.39
CA THR A 331 3.41 -2.84 33.74
C THR A 331 1.95 -2.38 33.70
N GLU A 332 1.03 -3.26 34.03
CA GLU A 332 -0.39 -2.94 34.10
C GLU A 332 -0.92 -3.05 35.53
N THR A 333 -1.73 -2.09 35.92
CA THR A 333 -2.48 -2.16 37.18
C THR A 333 -3.46 -3.34 37.14
N PHE A 334 -3.53 -4.03 38.28
CA PHE A 334 -4.43 -5.17 38.43
C PHE A 334 -5.88 -4.77 38.13
N ASN A 335 -6.49 -5.54 37.23
CA ASN A 335 -7.92 -5.46 36.93
C ASN A 335 -8.40 -6.91 36.76
N PHE A 336 -9.59 -7.25 37.25
CA PHE A 336 -10.08 -8.62 37.22
C PHE A 336 -10.16 -9.18 35.79
N ALA A 337 -10.69 -8.42 34.85
CA ALA A 337 -10.77 -8.82 33.46
C ALA A 337 -9.37 -9.06 32.85
N LYS A 338 -8.40 -8.20 33.16
CA LYS A 338 -7.01 -8.33 32.74
C LYS A 338 -6.29 -9.49 33.43
N ALA A 339 -6.60 -9.73 34.69
CA ALA A 339 -6.00 -10.82 35.47
C ALA A 339 -6.39 -12.20 34.93
N VAL A 340 -7.56 -12.33 34.32
CA VAL A 340 -8.03 -13.57 33.70
C VAL A 340 -7.38 -13.81 32.34
N ASN A 341 -6.84 -12.79 31.71
CA ASN A 341 -6.19 -12.90 30.40
C ASN A 341 -4.67 -12.85 30.53
N GLU A 342 -4.00 -13.94 30.14
CA GLU A 342 -2.53 -14.03 30.16
C GLU A 342 -1.83 -12.94 29.32
N ASN A 343 -2.53 -12.34 28.38
CA ASN A 343 -2.03 -11.24 27.57
C ASN A 343 -1.81 -9.93 28.39
N TYR A 344 -2.38 -9.83 29.57
CA TYR A 344 -2.16 -8.72 30.50
C TYR A 344 -1.13 -9.07 31.59
N ARG A 345 -0.04 -9.69 31.20
CA ARG A 345 1.05 -10.01 32.13
C ARG A 345 1.89 -8.77 32.44
N GLU A 346 2.27 -8.62 33.69
CA GLU A 346 3.15 -7.54 34.17
C GLU A 346 4.56 -7.56 33.55
N ASN A 347 4.97 -8.69 32.97
CA ASN A 347 6.31 -8.88 32.41
C ASN A 347 6.36 -8.93 30.89
N ARG A 348 5.30 -8.49 30.22
CA ARG A 348 5.28 -8.43 28.77
C ARG A 348 6.24 -7.34 28.26
N GLU A 349 6.99 -7.66 27.23
CA GLU A 349 7.82 -6.71 26.50
C GLU A 349 7.24 -6.51 25.10
N ASP A 350 7.11 -5.25 24.69
CA ASP A 350 6.74 -4.87 23.32
C ASP A 350 7.98 -4.52 22.51
N VAL A 351 8.08 -5.05 21.33
CA VAL A 351 9.07 -4.61 20.36
C VAL A 351 8.61 -3.29 19.75
N LEU A 352 9.30 -2.21 20.09
CA LEU A 352 9.00 -0.89 19.52
C LEU A 352 9.72 -0.71 18.18
N PRO A 353 9.06 -0.10 17.19
CA PRO A 353 9.73 0.31 15.98
C PRO A 353 10.83 1.31 16.32
N SER A 354 12.07 1.04 15.92
CA SER A 354 13.21 1.93 16.20
C SER A 354 13.70 2.69 14.96
N GLY A 355 13.19 2.36 13.79
CA GLY A 355 13.48 3.08 12.57
C GLY A 355 13.79 2.15 11.39
N THR A 356 13.83 2.73 10.21
CA THR A 356 14.23 2.06 8.97
C THR A 356 15.54 2.63 8.46
N ALA A 357 16.20 1.95 7.53
CA ALA A 357 17.42 2.44 6.91
C ALA A 357 17.23 3.87 6.36
N PRO A 358 18.18 4.78 6.61
CA PRO A 358 18.09 6.16 6.17
C PRO A 358 17.87 6.30 4.67
N CYS A 359 18.52 5.46 3.84
CA CYS A 359 18.34 5.45 2.40
C CYS A 359 16.89 5.12 1.96
N LYS A 360 16.19 4.20 2.66
CA LYS A 360 14.78 3.91 2.40
C LYS A 360 13.88 5.04 2.92
N ALA A 361 14.16 5.58 4.09
CA ALA A 361 13.37 6.67 4.69
C ALA A 361 13.45 7.96 3.85
N ALA A 362 14.62 8.28 3.31
CA ALA A 362 14.85 9.48 2.49
C ALA A 362 14.22 9.39 1.09
N CYS A 363 13.98 8.17 0.59
CA CYS A 363 13.34 7.99 -0.70
C CYS A 363 11.84 8.30 -0.60
N PRO A 364 11.29 9.24 -1.40
CA PRO A 364 9.86 9.54 -1.36
C PRO A 364 8.95 8.34 -1.67
N ALA A 365 9.42 7.41 -2.51
CA ALA A 365 8.73 6.16 -2.83
C ALA A 365 9.08 5.01 -1.87
N HIS A 366 9.97 5.23 -0.91
CA HIS A 366 10.41 4.22 0.07
C HIS A 366 10.87 2.90 -0.55
N ILE A 367 11.63 2.97 -1.65
CA ILE A 367 12.15 1.80 -2.34
C ILE A 367 13.01 0.97 -1.37
N PRO A 368 12.89 -0.36 -1.36
CA PRO A 368 13.64 -1.25 -0.46
C PRO A 368 15.10 -1.42 -0.90
N VAL A 369 15.92 -0.37 -0.71
CA VAL A 369 17.29 -0.24 -1.23
C VAL A 369 18.17 -1.43 -0.83
N GLN A 370 18.22 -1.79 0.44
CA GLN A 370 19.06 -2.89 0.92
C GLN A 370 18.68 -4.22 0.25
N GLY A 371 17.38 -4.41 -0.02
CA GLY A 371 16.87 -5.61 -0.66
C GLY A 371 17.41 -5.78 -2.07
N TYR A 372 17.22 -4.78 -2.93
CA TYR A 372 17.67 -4.91 -4.31
C TYR A 372 19.20 -4.89 -4.45
N LEU A 373 19.94 -4.18 -3.58
CA LEU A 373 21.41 -4.26 -3.54
C LEU A 373 21.87 -5.69 -3.21
N LYS A 374 21.22 -6.34 -2.22
CA LYS A 374 21.56 -7.72 -1.86
C LYS A 374 21.24 -8.72 -2.96
N LEU A 375 20.11 -8.57 -3.64
CA LEU A 375 19.74 -9.40 -4.79
C LEU A 375 20.71 -9.20 -5.96
N ALA A 376 21.09 -7.95 -6.24
CA ALA A 376 22.08 -7.64 -7.28
C ALA A 376 23.45 -8.23 -6.95
N ALA A 377 23.90 -8.17 -5.68
CA ALA A 377 25.13 -8.82 -5.24
C ALA A 377 25.14 -10.35 -5.50
N GLN A 378 23.97 -10.98 -5.52
CA GLN A 378 23.77 -12.40 -5.80
C GLN A 378 23.54 -12.72 -7.29
N GLY A 379 23.53 -11.71 -8.17
CA GLY A 379 23.22 -11.89 -9.60
C GLY A 379 21.73 -12.12 -9.88
N ARG A 380 20.83 -11.89 -8.92
CA ARG A 380 19.38 -12.08 -9.01
C ARG A 380 18.70 -10.79 -9.50
N TYR A 381 19.05 -10.36 -10.71
CA TYR A 381 18.70 -9.02 -11.22
C TYR A 381 17.19 -8.86 -11.46
N THR A 382 16.52 -9.87 -12.04
CA THR A 382 15.06 -9.84 -12.25
C THR A 382 14.30 -9.70 -10.93
N GLU A 383 14.70 -10.44 -9.90
CA GLU A 383 14.06 -10.34 -8.58
C GLU A 383 14.37 -9.00 -7.89
N ALA A 384 15.54 -8.41 -8.14
CA ALA A 384 15.88 -7.07 -7.70
C ALA A 384 14.99 -6.03 -8.38
N LEU A 385 14.75 -6.18 -9.68
CA LEU A 385 13.85 -5.33 -10.45
C LEU A 385 12.40 -5.45 -9.97
N GLU A 386 11.89 -6.66 -9.78
CA GLU A 386 10.57 -6.90 -9.19
C GLU A 386 10.42 -6.17 -7.85
N LEU A 387 11.44 -6.26 -6.99
CA LEU A 387 11.43 -5.61 -5.68
C LEU A 387 11.42 -4.08 -5.80
N ILE A 388 12.15 -3.49 -6.74
CA ILE A 388 12.10 -2.06 -7.03
C ILE A 388 10.71 -1.66 -7.52
N LYS A 389 10.12 -2.43 -8.45
CA LYS A 389 8.82 -2.14 -9.07
C LYS A 389 7.64 -2.27 -8.11
N THR A 390 7.81 -2.84 -6.91
CA THR A 390 6.79 -2.73 -5.85
C THR A 390 6.52 -1.28 -5.43
N GLU A 391 7.53 -0.40 -5.56
CA GLU A 391 7.48 1.00 -5.13
C GLU A 391 7.73 2.01 -6.26
N ASN A 392 8.42 1.61 -7.32
CA ASN A 392 8.80 2.48 -8.43
C ASN A 392 8.68 1.75 -9.78
N PRO A 393 7.71 2.08 -10.63
CA PRO A 393 7.52 1.44 -11.92
C PRO A 393 8.56 1.85 -12.98
N PHE A 394 9.33 2.92 -12.74
CA PHE A 394 10.29 3.52 -13.70
C PHE A 394 11.73 3.52 -13.17
N PRO A 395 12.32 2.34 -12.85
CA PRO A 395 13.68 2.27 -12.31
C PRO A 395 14.76 2.72 -13.30
N ALA A 396 14.60 2.49 -14.62
CA ALA A 396 15.55 2.92 -15.63
C ALA A 396 15.59 4.45 -15.78
N VAL A 397 14.44 5.10 -15.78
CA VAL A 397 14.31 6.57 -15.71
C VAL A 397 14.98 7.09 -14.44
N CYS A 398 14.57 6.57 -13.27
CA CYS A 398 15.10 7.06 -11.99
C CYS A 398 16.61 6.78 -11.85
N GLY A 399 17.17 5.71 -12.45
CA GLY A 399 18.60 5.44 -12.46
C GLY A 399 19.43 6.44 -13.30
N ARG A 400 18.76 7.34 -14.02
CA ARG A 400 19.41 8.36 -14.86
C ARG A 400 19.25 9.78 -14.34
N ILE A 401 18.11 10.08 -13.71
CA ILE A 401 17.74 11.48 -13.39
C ILE A 401 17.36 11.70 -11.91
N CYS A 402 17.52 10.70 -11.04
CA CYS A 402 17.19 10.87 -9.64
C CYS A 402 18.17 11.81 -8.93
N ASN A 403 17.65 12.59 -7.97
CA ASN A 403 18.46 13.48 -7.14
C ASN A 403 19.18 12.76 -5.98
N LYS A 404 19.25 11.45 -5.98
CA LYS A 404 20.08 10.59 -5.12
C LYS A 404 19.93 10.86 -3.61
N ARG A 405 18.71 11.26 -3.12
CA ARG A 405 18.47 11.48 -1.67
C ARG A 405 18.86 10.26 -0.81
N CYS A 406 18.66 9.04 -1.34
CA CYS A 406 19.04 7.82 -0.65
C CYS A 406 20.56 7.68 -0.45
N GLU A 407 21.37 8.20 -1.37
CA GLU A 407 22.83 8.24 -1.25
C GLU A 407 23.26 9.33 -0.24
N ALA A 408 22.65 10.51 -0.31
CA ALA A 408 22.94 11.61 0.64
C ALA A 408 22.70 11.19 2.11
N GLU A 409 21.69 10.34 2.34
CA GLU A 409 21.38 9.83 3.69
C GLU A 409 22.00 8.45 3.99
N CYS A 410 22.79 7.90 3.07
CA CYS A 410 23.39 6.58 3.26
C CYS A 410 24.36 6.58 4.46
N THR A 411 24.12 5.67 5.42
CA THR A 411 24.97 5.50 6.60
C THR A 411 26.43 5.15 6.25
N ARG A 412 26.68 4.56 5.09
CA ARG A 412 28.04 4.29 4.61
C ARG A 412 28.84 5.59 4.40
N GLY A 413 28.13 6.69 4.06
CA GLY A 413 28.76 8.01 3.95
C GLY A 413 29.35 8.56 5.27
N ASP A 414 28.87 8.06 6.42
CA ASP A 414 29.42 8.40 7.73
C ASP A 414 30.71 7.58 8.05
N VAL A 415 31.05 6.58 7.21
CA VAL A 415 32.23 5.73 7.37
C VAL A 415 33.34 6.13 6.40
N ASP A 416 32.99 6.19 5.11
CA ASP A 416 33.89 6.57 4.00
C ASP A 416 33.11 7.31 2.91
N GLU A 417 32.51 6.62 1.96
CA GLU A 417 31.71 7.18 0.86
C GLU A 417 30.38 6.44 0.75
N ALA A 418 29.29 7.19 0.55
CA ALA A 418 27.96 6.60 0.32
C ALA A 418 27.98 5.54 -0.78
N VAL A 419 27.14 4.51 -0.67
CA VAL A 419 26.97 3.51 -1.73
C VAL A 419 26.38 4.17 -2.98
N ALA A 420 26.88 3.85 -4.17
CA ALA A 420 26.36 4.32 -5.45
C ALA A 420 25.03 3.60 -5.80
N ILE A 421 24.00 3.91 -5.00
CA ILE A 421 22.70 3.24 -5.02
C ILE A 421 22.01 3.41 -6.37
N ASP A 422 22.11 4.60 -6.94
CA ASP A 422 21.44 4.96 -8.18
C ASP A 422 22.05 4.26 -9.39
N GLU A 423 23.37 4.13 -9.42
CA GLU A 423 24.09 3.42 -10.50
C GLU A 423 23.79 1.91 -10.48
N VAL A 424 23.70 1.31 -9.29
CA VAL A 424 23.26 -0.10 -9.17
C VAL A 424 21.82 -0.27 -9.65
N LYS A 425 20.92 0.65 -9.30
CA LYS A 425 19.53 0.63 -9.78
C LYS A 425 19.46 0.78 -11.30
N ARG A 426 20.27 1.68 -11.89
CA ARG A 426 20.40 1.83 -13.35
C ARG A 426 20.83 0.51 -14.00
N PHE A 427 21.86 -0.13 -13.48
CA PHE A 427 22.33 -1.41 -13.99
C PHE A 427 21.25 -2.50 -13.96
N ILE A 428 20.52 -2.63 -12.81
CA ILE A 428 19.44 -3.62 -12.68
C ILE A 428 18.35 -3.37 -13.72
N ALA A 429 17.99 -2.12 -13.94
CA ALA A 429 16.95 -1.76 -14.89
C ALA A 429 17.42 -1.97 -16.35
N ASP A 430 18.65 -1.59 -16.68
CA ASP A 430 19.20 -1.73 -18.03
C ASP A 430 19.39 -3.21 -18.41
N HIS A 431 19.64 -4.10 -17.44
CA HIS A 431 19.76 -5.54 -17.67
C HIS A 431 18.47 -6.17 -18.21
N ASP A 432 17.29 -5.60 -17.93
CA ASP A 432 15.98 -6.16 -18.27
C ASP A 432 15.23 -5.33 -19.36
N MET A 433 15.96 -4.46 -20.09
CA MET A 433 15.35 -3.54 -21.07
C MET A 433 14.92 -4.18 -22.39
N HIS A 434 15.31 -5.42 -22.64
CA HIS A 434 15.01 -6.11 -23.90
C HIS A 434 13.57 -6.64 -23.93
N GLU A 435 12.85 -6.42 -25.03
CA GLU A 435 11.44 -6.78 -25.18
C GLU A 435 11.16 -8.26 -24.87
N GLU A 436 12.10 -9.16 -25.21
CA GLU A 436 11.96 -10.61 -25.01
C GLU A 436 12.15 -11.05 -23.54
N THR A 437 12.81 -10.24 -22.70
CA THR A 437 13.23 -10.62 -21.34
C THR A 437 12.68 -9.68 -20.26
N ARG A 438 12.09 -8.56 -20.64
CA ARG A 438 11.64 -7.54 -19.69
C ARG A 438 10.52 -8.03 -18.77
N PHE A 439 10.65 -7.67 -17.51
CA PHE A 439 9.66 -8.00 -16.51
C PHE A 439 8.39 -7.13 -16.65
N VAL A 440 7.29 -7.78 -17.01
CA VAL A 440 5.95 -7.18 -16.99
C VAL A 440 5.18 -7.75 -15.80
N PRO A 441 4.71 -6.92 -14.85
CA PRO A 441 4.02 -7.43 -13.68
C PRO A 441 2.67 -8.04 -14.05
N LYS A 442 2.36 -9.17 -13.42
CA LYS A 442 1.05 -9.83 -13.57
C LYS A 442 -0.02 -9.04 -12.82
N MET A 443 -1.26 -9.17 -13.28
CA MET A 443 -2.42 -8.68 -12.55
C MET A 443 -2.54 -9.42 -11.20
N VAL A 444 -2.67 -8.63 -10.12
CA VAL A 444 -2.87 -9.15 -8.76
C VAL A 444 -4.06 -8.44 -8.13
N ASN A 445 -5.18 -9.14 -8.02
CA ASN A 445 -6.37 -8.67 -7.31
C ASN A 445 -7.11 -9.83 -6.64
N GLN A 446 -8.04 -9.50 -5.75
CA GLN A 446 -8.74 -10.48 -4.93
C GLN A 446 -9.78 -11.28 -5.71
N ILE A 447 -10.37 -10.71 -6.76
CA ILE A 447 -11.46 -11.36 -7.51
C ILE A 447 -10.96 -12.26 -8.65
N GLY A 448 -9.65 -12.22 -8.97
CA GLY A 448 -9.02 -13.06 -10.00
C GLY A 448 -9.43 -12.73 -11.46
N ARG A 449 -10.07 -11.59 -11.68
CA ARG A 449 -10.47 -11.09 -13.00
C ARG A 449 -10.35 -9.57 -13.07
N PRO A 450 -10.28 -8.97 -14.27
CA PRO A 450 -10.25 -7.51 -14.39
C PRO A 450 -11.48 -6.86 -13.76
N TYR A 451 -11.27 -5.67 -13.17
CA TYR A 451 -12.35 -4.78 -12.77
C TYR A 451 -13.01 -4.13 -13.98
N THR A 452 -14.25 -3.66 -13.82
CA THR A 452 -15.04 -3.01 -14.89
C THR A 452 -15.07 -1.51 -14.79
N GLU A 453 -14.71 -0.96 -13.64
CA GLU A 453 -14.70 0.46 -13.32
C GLU A 453 -13.59 1.17 -14.11
N LYS A 454 -13.99 2.00 -15.09
CA LYS A 454 -13.07 2.80 -15.90
C LYS A 454 -12.47 3.95 -15.08
N ILE A 455 -11.17 4.14 -15.20
CA ILE A 455 -10.46 5.24 -14.54
C ILE A 455 -9.74 6.09 -15.60
N ALA A 456 -9.93 7.40 -15.52
CA ALA A 456 -9.26 8.36 -16.38
C ALA A 456 -8.08 9.02 -15.64
N VAL A 457 -6.91 9.00 -16.27
CA VAL A 457 -5.71 9.70 -15.80
C VAL A 457 -5.46 10.86 -16.76
N ILE A 458 -5.36 12.09 -16.26
CA ILE A 458 -5.18 13.29 -17.05
C ILE A 458 -3.77 13.80 -16.84
N GLY A 459 -2.92 13.57 -17.85
CA GLY A 459 -1.49 13.81 -17.85
C GLY A 459 -0.68 12.50 -17.86
N ALA A 460 0.10 12.28 -18.92
CA ALA A 460 0.97 11.14 -19.12
C ALA A 460 2.39 11.37 -18.57
N GLY A 461 2.56 12.24 -17.57
CA GLY A 461 3.81 12.42 -16.85
C GLY A 461 4.06 11.32 -15.81
N PRO A 462 5.19 11.35 -15.05
CA PRO A 462 5.56 10.28 -14.11
C PRO A 462 4.50 10.00 -13.04
N ALA A 463 3.77 11.02 -12.56
CA ALA A 463 2.69 10.83 -11.60
C ALA A 463 1.51 10.06 -12.20
N GLY A 464 1.05 10.47 -13.40
CA GLY A 464 -0.06 9.81 -14.10
C GLY A 464 0.28 8.39 -14.51
N MET A 465 1.44 8.18 -15.09
CA MET A 465 1.90 6.87 -15.51
C MET A 465 2.09 5.92 -14.31
N SER A 466 2.59 6.42 -13.16
CA SER A 466 2.70 5.63 -11.93
C SER A 466 1.32 5.21 -11.41
N CYS A 467 0.36 6.13 -11.38
CA CYS A 467 -1.02 5.81 -11.00
C CYS A 467 -1.63 4.75 -11.93
N ALA A 468 -1.46 4.93 -13.24
CA ALA A 468 -1.94 3.98 -14.25
C ALA A 468 -1.32 2.58 -14.08
N TYR A 469 -0.01 2.51 -13.80
CA TYR A 469 0.69 1.25 -13.55
C TYR A 469 0.08 0.47 -12.39
N TYR A 470 -0.07 1.09 -11.21
CA TYR A 470 -0.61 0.39 -10.04
C TYR A 470 -2.09 0.06 -10.15
N LEU A 471 -2.86 0.84 -10.92
CA LEU A 471 -4.26 0.50 -11.24
C LEU A 471 -4.35 -0.64 -12.25
N ALA A 472 -3.51 -0.63 -13.30
CA ALA A 472 -3.45 -1.72 -14.28
C ALA A 472 -2.99 -3.03 -13.64
N GLN A 473 -2.02 -2.98 -12.71
CA GLN A 473 -1.61 -4.15 -11.93
C GLN A 473 -2.77 -4.74 -11.10
N LYS A 474 -3.73 -3.91 -10.68
CA LYS A 474 -4.97 -4.37 -10.04
C LYS A 474 -6.02 -4.86 -11.03
N GLY A 475 -5.82 -4.64 -12.32
CA GLY A 475 -6.74 -5.07 -13.38
C GLY A 475 -7.83 -4.05 -13.74
N TYR A 476 -7.60 -2.75 -13.49
CA TYR A 476 -8.51 -1.70 -13.95
C TYR A 476 -8.31 -1.36 -15.43
N PRO A 477 -9.40 -1.09 -16.19
CA PRO A 477 -9.29 -0.44 -17.48
C PRO A 477 -8.94 1.05 -17.28
N VAL A 478 -7.69 1.40 -17.57
CA VAL A 478 -7.15 2.76 -17.38
C VAL A 478 -6.90 3.41 -18.72
N THR A 479 -7.41 4.63 -18.91
CA THR A 479 -7.09 5.48 -20.05
C THR A 479 -6.33 6.72 -19.56
N VAL A 480 -5.17 6.95 -20.15
CA VAL A 480 -4.32 8.12 -19.89
C VAL A 480 -4.49 9.12 -21.02
N PHE A 481 -4.99 10.30 -20.70
CA PHE A 481 -5.14 11.43 -21.63
C PHE A 481 -3.99 12.39 -21.46
N ASP A 482 -3.40 12.84 -22.56
CA ASP A 482 -2.39 13.92 -22.55
C ASP A 482 -2.59 14.87 -23.72
N ARG A 483 -2.47 16.17 -23.46
CA ARG A 483 -2.54 17.21 -24.51
C ARG A 483 -1.35 17.18 -25.46
N ASN A 484 -0.23 16.64 -25.01
CA ASN A 484 0.96 16.50 -25.83
C ASN A 484 0.83 15.27 -26.76
N PRO A 485 1.52 15.30 -27.92
CA PRO A 485 1.42 14.21 -28.90
C PRO A 485 2.12 12.92 -28.45
N VAL A 486 2.94 12.98 -27.41
CA VAL A 486 3.72 11.85 -26.88
C VAL A 486 3.58 11.73 -25.36
N PRO A 487 3.58 10.52 -24.80
CA PRO A 487 3.56 10.31 -23.34
C PRO A 487 4.93 10.59 -22.72
N GLY A 488 4.97 10.63 -21.38
CA GLY A 488 6.18 10.85 -20.57
C GLY A 488 6.22 12.22 -19.90
N GLY A 489 5.41 13.19 -20.37
CA GLY A 489 5.38 14.54 -19.79
C GLY A 489 6.77 15.19 -19.83
N MET A 490 7.23 15.74 -18.68
CA MET A 490 8.55 16.38 -18.62
C MET A 490 9.72 15.40 -18.80
N LEU A 491 9.54 14.10 -18.61
CA LEU A 491 10.57 13.10 -18.93
C LEU A 491 10.88 13.05 -20.43
N THR A 492 9.84 13.21 -21.26
CA THR A 492 9.98 13.27 -22.72
C THR A 492 10.30 14.66 -23.20
N LEU A 493 9.58 15.67 -22.72
CA LEU A 493 9.56 17.02 -23.28
C LEU A 493 10.58 17.97 -22.63
N GLY A 494 10.93 17.74 -21.35
CA GLY A 494 11.81 18.63 -20.61
C GLY A 494 13.23 18.12 -20.44
N ILE A 495 13.43 16.83 -20.21
CA ILE A 495 14.75 16.27 -19.95
C ILE A 495 15.44 15.92 -21.27
N PRO A 496 16.64 16.45 -21.56
CA PRO A 496 17.36 16.16 -22.81
C PRO A 496 17.80 14.70 -22.92
N SER A 497 17.93 14.20 -24.16
CA SER A 497 18.29 12.81 -24.44
C SER A 497 19.69 12.41 -23.94
N PHE A 498 20.61 13.36 -23.76
CA PHE A 498 21.94 13.09 -23.18
C PHE A 498 21.89 12.81 -21.66
N ARG A 499 20.73 13.03 -21.00
CA ARG A 499 20.49 12.64 -19.60
C ARG A 499 19.48 11.49 -19.47
N LEU A 500 18.50 11.44 -20.37
CA LEU A 500 17.47 10.41 -20.40
C LEU A 500 17.17 10.05 -21.85
N GLU A 501 17.72 8.94 -22.31
CA GLU A 501 17.52 8.40 -23.65
C GLU A 501 16.04 8.09 -23.87
N LYS A 502 15.48 8.49 -25.00
CA LYS A 502 14.04 8.37 -25.26
C LYS A 502 13.60 6.93 -25.51
N ASP A 503 14.48 6.08 -26.03
CA ASP A 503 14.24 4.64 -26.17
C ASP A 503 14.11 3.95 -24.82
N VAL A 504 14.95 4.31 -23.82
CA VAL A 504 14.85 3.83 -22.46
C VAL A 504 13.51 4.20 -21.82
N LEU A 505 13.13 5.47 -21.94
CA LEU A 505 11.83 5.93 -21.43
C LEU A 505 10.66 5.21 -22.11
N ASN A 506 10.71 5.07 -23.44
CA ASN A 506 9.67 4.41 -24.21
C ASN A 506 9.53 2.94 -23.83
N ALA A 507 10.63 2.22 -23.59
CA ALA A 507 10.59 0.83 -23.15
C ALA A 507 9.87 0.67 -21.79
N GLU A 508 10.05 1.60 -20.84
CA GLU A 508 9.29 1.58 -19.58
C GLU A 508 7.81 1.96 -19.76
N ILE A 509 7.48 2.86 -20.73
CA ILE A 509 6.10 3.18 -21.09
C ILE A 509 5.42 2.00 -21.79
N ASP A 510 6.14 1.25 -22.62
CA ASP A 510 5.59 0.09 -23.33
C ASP A 510 5.14 -1.02 -22.35
N ILE A 511 5.79 -1.15 -21.20
CA ILE A 511 5.32 -2.05 -20.12
C ILE A 511 3.89 -1.69 -19.70
N LEU A 512 3.55 -0.41 -19.58
CA LEU A 512 2.18 0.01 -19.24
C LEU A 512 1.19 -0.35 -20.34
N LYS A 513 1.59 -0.21 -21.61
CA LYS A 513 0.75 -0.61 -22.75
C LYS A 513 0.52 -2.12 -22.75
N GLU A 514 1.54 -2.92 -22.47
CA GLU A 514 1.42 -4.38 -22.31
C GLU A 514 0.52 -4.78 -21.13
N MET A 515 0.53 -3.98 -20.06
CA MET A 515 -0.41 -4.14 -18.94
C MET A 515 -1.86 -3.71 -19.28
N GLY A 516 -2.12 -3.24 -20.52
CA GLY A 516 -3.44 -2.84 -20.99
C GLY A 516 -3.80 -1.37 -20.73
N VAL A 517 -2.85 -0.50 -20.39
CA VAL A 517 -3.10 0.95 -20.26
C VAL A 517 -3.26 1.57 -21.64
N GLU A 518 -4.40 2.23 -21.87
CA GLU A 518 -4.67 2.99 -23.10
C GLU A 518 -4.10 4.40 -22.98
N PHE A 519 -3.30 4.84 -23.97
CA PHE A 519 -2.80 6.22 -24.06
C PHE A 519 -3.51 6.97 -25.19
N ARG A 520 -4.17 8.08 -24.86
CA ARG A 520 -4.79 9.05 -25.77
C ARG A 520 -4.02 10.36 -25.72
N CYS A 521 -2.92 10.40 -26.47
CA CYS A 521 -2.10 11.58 -26.62
C CYS A 521 -2.67 12.52 -27.69
N GLY A 522 -2.37 13.84 -27.58
CA GLY A 522 -2.95 14.88 -28.43
C GLY A 522 -4.40 15.23 -28.07
N VAL A 523 -4.89 14.81 -26.91
CA VAL A 523 -6.25 15.08 -26.41
C VAL A 523 -6.18 15.96 -25.15
N GLU A 524 -6.64 17.20 -25.26
CA GLU A 524 -6.70 18.13 -24.14
C GLU A 524 -8.04 18.01 -23.40
N VAL A 525 -8.02 17.45 -22.21
CA VAL A 525 -9.21 17.39 -21.35
C VAL A 525 -9.57 18.80 -20.88
N GLY A 526 -10.83 19.17 -21.06
CA GLY A 526 -11.36 20.52 -20.87
C GLY A 526 -11.58 21.27 -22.18
N LYS A 527 -10.95 20.82 -23.27
CA LYS A 527 -11.11 21.40 -24.61
C LYS A 527 -11.69 20.41 -25.62
N ASP A 528 -10.98 19.30 -25.86
CA ASP A 528 -11.40 18.27 -26.83
C ASP A 528 -12.43 17.31 -26.23
N VAL A 529 -12.32 17.03 -24.93
CA VAL A 529 -13.25 16.24 -24.12
C VAL A 529 -13.32 16.83 -22.70
N THR A 530 -14.50 16.91 -22.11
CA THR A 530 -14.69 17.41 -20.76
C THR A 530 -14.75 16.27 -19.74
N ILE A 531 -14.43 16.53 -18.47
CA ILE A 531 -14.61 15.55 -17.38
C ILE A 531 -16.07 15.09 -17.31
N GLN A 532 -17.04 15.99 -17.57
CA GLN A 532 -18.45 15.63 -17.56
C GLN A 532 -18.81 14.62 -18.68
N GLN A 533 -18.23 14.79 -19.87
CA GLN A 533 -18.40 13.82 -20.95
C GLN A 533 -17.79 12.46 -20.59
N LEU A 534 -16.57 12.46 -20.02
CA LEU A 534 -15.93 11.23 -19.55
C LEU A 534 -16.74 10.51 -18.47
N ARG A 535 -17.38 11.25 -17.54
CA ARG A 535 -18.35 10.65 -16.59
C ARG A 535 -19.52 10.00 -17.34
N GLY A 536 -20.03 10.63 -18.39
CA GLY A 536 -21.06 10.07 -19.27
C GLY A 536 -20.60 8.81 -20.03
N GLU A 537 -19.31 8.70 -20.36
CA GLU A 537 -18.69 7.52 -20.99
C GLU A 537 -18.42 6.37 -19.99
N GLY A 538 -18.75 6.58 -18.69
CA GLY A 538 -18.67 5.58 -17.66
C GLY A 538 -17.38 5.57 -16.85
N TYR A 539 -16.53 6.59 -16.96
CA TYR A 539 -15.39 6.75 -16.05
C TYR A 539 -15.88 7.08 -14.63
N LYS A 540 -15.34 6.38 -13.64
CA LYS A 540 -15.78 6.43 -12.23
C LYS A 540 -14.83 7.23 -11.33
N GLY A 541 -13.58 7.39 -11.73
CA GLY A 541 -12.57 8.12 -10.98
C GLY A 541 -11.58 8.81 -11.91
N PHE A 542 -11.05 9.94 -11.46
CA PHE A 542 -10.18 10.83 -12.24
C PHE A 542 -8.92 11.16 -11.44
N TYR A 543 -7.77 11.05 -12.09
CA TYR A 543 -6.50 11.48 -11.51
C TYR A 543 -5.89 12.60 -12.33
N LEU A 544 -5.78 13.79 -11.73
CA LEU A 544 -5.14 14.95 -12.38
C LEU A 544 -3.64 14.94 -12.10
N ALA A 545 -2.85 14.78 -13.13
CA ALA A 545 -1.39 14.71 -13.09
C ALA A 545 -0.76 15.57 -14.21
N ILE A 546 -1.36 16.76 -14.46
CA ILE A 546 -1.00 17.64 -15.59
C ILE A 546 0.36 18.33 -15.43
N GLY A 547 1.00 18.19 -14.26
CA GLY A 547 2.32 18.77 -13.98
C GLY A 547 2.34 20.29 -13.90
N ALA A 548 3.55 20.87 -14.08
CA ALA A 548 3.80 22.31 -14.15
C ALA A 548 4.64 22.59 -15.40
N GLN A 549 3.99 22.75 -16.53
CA GLN A 549 4.63 22.81 -17.85
C GLN A 549 4.79 24.22 -18.43
N LYS A 550 4.41 25.27 -17.68
CA LYS A 550 4.52 26.65 -18.13
C LYS A 550 5.75 27.30 -17.52
N SER A 551 6.63 27.87 -18.38
CA SER A 551 7.79 28.64 -17.94
C SER A 551 7.36 29.85 -17.12
N ALA A 552 8.04 30.11 -16.01
CA ALA A 552 7.87 31.33 -15.24
C ALA A 552 8.53 32.51 -16.00
N LYS A 553 7.87 33.67 -15.97
CA LYS A 553 8.38 34.88 -16.61
C LYS A 553 9.52 35.51 -15.82
N LEU A 554 10.47 36.13 -16.52
CA LEU A 554 11.59 36.89 -15.92
C LEU A 554 11.10 38.18 -15.25
N ARG A 555 10.04 38.81 -15.79
CA ARG A 555 9.42 40.06 -15.31
C ARG A 555 10.38 41.24 -15.33
N ILE A 556 11.17 41.34 -16.38
CA ILE A 556 12.07 42.47 -16.67
C ILE A 556 11.75 43.06 -18.01
N PRO A 557 12.07 44.38 -18.21
CA PRO A 557 11.89 45.03 -19.54
C PRO A 557 12.60 44.27 -20.66
N GLY A 558 11.96 44.17 -21.80
CA GLY A 558 12.49 43.47 -22.97
C GLY A 558 12.17 41.97 -23.05
N GLU A 559 11.38 41.45 -22.09
CA GLU A 559 11.01 40.02 -22.07
C GLU A 559 10.14 39.60 -23.27
N GLU A 560 9.52 40.58 -23.95
CA GLU A 560 8.68 40.41 -25.13
C GLU A 560 9.45 40.38 -26.47
N LEU A 561 10.76 40.63 -26.48
CA LEU A 561 11.59 40.64 -27.67
C LEU A 561 11.72 39.24 -28.30
N GLU A 562 11.86 39.22 -29.64
CA GLU A 562 12.22 38.01 -30.37
C GLU A 562 13.61 37.53 -29.96
N GLY A 563 13.74 36.21 -29.63
CA GLY A 563 14.95 35.62 -29.07
C GLY A 563 14.90 35.43 -27.54
N VAL A 564 13.79 35.84 -26.88
CA VAL A 564 13.52 35.50 -25.48
C VAL A 564 12.63 34.28 -25.41
N LEU A 565 13.13 33.21 -24.76
CA LEU A 565 12.45 31.93 -24.68
C LEU A 565 12.25 31.51 -23.22
N GLY A 566 11.19 30.75 -22.93
CA GLY A 566 11.05 30.02 -21.67
C GLY A 566 11.88 28.76 -21.71
N GLY A 567 12.55 28.42 -20.61
CA GLY A 567 13.42 27.24 -20.55
C GLY A 567 12.69 25.93 -20.83
N VAL A 568 11.46 25.79 -20.33
CA VAL A 568 10.62 24.60 -20.59
C VAL A 568 10.19 24.52 -22.04
N ASP A 569 9.80 25.66 -22.62
CA ASP A 569 9.36 25.74 -23.99
C ASP A 569 10.53 25.46 -24.97
N PHE A 570 11.72 26.00 -24.67
CA PHE A 570 12.95 25.68 -25.39
C PHE A 570 13.29 24.20 -25.37
N LEU A 571 13.32 23.57 -24.18
CA LEU A 571 13.63 22.13 -24.04
C LEU A 571 12.59 21.26 -24.75
N ARG A 572 11.32 21.65 -24.70
CA ARG A 572 10.24 20.96 -25.41
C ARG A 572 10.48 20.93 -26.92
N GLU A 573 10.81 22.06 -27.53
CA GLU A 573 11.11 22.16 -28.96
C GLU A 573 12.33 21.28 -29.32
N VAL A 574 13.40 21.35 -28.52
CA VAL A 574 14.60 20.55 -28.72
C VAL A 574 14.29 19.05 -28.65
N ASN A 575 13.53 18.63 -27.64
CA ASN A 575 13.20 17.21 -27.44
C ASN A 575 12.17 16.68 -28.47
N LEU A 576 11.39 17.55 -29.10
CA LEU A 576 10.53 17.20 -30.24
C LEU A 576 11.30 17.19 -31.60
N GLY A 577 12.61 17.44 -31.57
CA GLY A 577 13.48 17.39 -32.74
C GLY A 577 13.58 18.71 -33.49
N ASN A 578 12.99 19.79 -32.99
CA ASN A 578 13.09 21.13 -33.55
C ASN A 578 14.43 21.76 -33.14
N LYS A 579 14.88 22.74 -33.93
CA LYS A 579 16.11 23.51 -33.66
C LYS A 579 15.74 25.00 -33.50
N PRO A 580 15.41 25.43 -32.27
CA PRO A 580 15.16 26.86 -32.01
C PRO A 580 16.37 27.71 -32.41
N ASP A 581 16.13 28.87 -33.05
CA ASP A 581 17.19 29.83 -33.36
C ASP A 581 17.61 30.54 -32.07
N ILE A 582 18.80 30.20 -31.58
CA ILE A 582 19.39 30.79 -30.36
C ILE A 582 20.58 31.70 -30.66
N GLY A 583 20.92 31.89 -31.94
CA GLY A 583 22.08 32.69 -32.36
C GLY A 583 23.41 32.06 -31.93
N ARG A 584 24.46 32.88 -31.89
CA ARG A 584 25.80 32.49 -31.52
C ARG A 584 26.09 32.59 -30.01
N ARG A 585 25.46 33.58 -29.35
CA ARG A 585 25.66 33.92 -27.94
C ARG A 585 24.35 33.78 -27.18
N CYS A 586 24.25 32.78 -26.30
CA CYS A 586 23.04 32.47 -25.58
C CYS A 586 23.21 32.76 -24.06
N ALA A 587 22.25 33.47 -23.46
CA ALA A 587 22.20 33.74 -22.04
C ALA A 587 21.10 32.86 -21.38
N VAL A 588 21.45 32.06 -20.42
CA VAL A 588 20.52 31.26 -19.60
C VAL A 588 20.38 31.91 -18.21
N ILE A 589 19.16 32.20 -17.82
CA ILE A 589 18.87 32.87 -16.55
C ILE A 589 18.32 31.84 -15.55
N GLY A 590 19.11 31.51 -14.53
CA GLY A 590 18.72 30.56 -13.47
C GLY A 590 19.85 29.67 -13.00
N GLY A 591 19.64 28.95 -11.91
CA GLY A 591 20.68 28.09 -11.30
C GLY A 591 20.16 26.71 -10.87
N GLY A 592 19.02 26.25 -11.38
CA GLY A 592 18.47 24.93 -11.14
C GLY A 592 18.78 23.95 -12.25
N ASN A 593 18.37 22.67 -12.10
CA ASN A 593 18.63 21.61 -13.08
C ASN A 593 18.09 21.95 -14.48
N VAL A 594 16.95 22.67 -14.58
CA VAL A 594 16.42 23.15 -15.87
C VAL A 594 17.41 24.10 -16.56
N ALA A 595 18.12 24.95 -15.79
CA ALA A 595 19.14 25.84 -16.38
C ALA A 595 20.34 25.04 -16.92
N MET A 596 20.72 23.95 -16.23
CA MET A 596 21.79 23.03 -16.68
C MET A 596 21.35 22.32 -17.97
N ASP A 597 20.12 21.80 -18.01
CA ASP A 597 19.57 21.18 -19.22
C ASP A 597 19.53 22.15 -20.42
N VAL A 598 19.11 23.39 -20.17
CA VAL A 598 19.04 24.45 -21.18
C VAL A 598 20.43 24.81 -21.70
N CYS A 599 21.38 25.17 -20.81
CA CYS A 599 22.70 25.63 -21.24
C CYS A 599 23.49 24.53 -21.99
N ARG A 600 23.42 23.29 -21.51
CA ARG A 600 24.06 22.14 -22.15
C ARG A 600 23.38 21.79 -23.50
N SER A 601 22.07 21.97 -23.62
CA SER A 601 21.35 21.83 -24.90
C SER A 601 21.73 22.94 -25.87
N ALA A 602 21.92 24.21 -25.44
CA ALA A 602 22.35 25.33 -26.26
C ALA A 602 23.76 25.07 -26.87
N VAL A 603 24.71 24.55 -26.06
CA VAL A 603 26.04 24.11 -26.55
C VAL A 603 25.89 23.08 -27.68
N ARG A 604 24.98 22.07 -27.49
CA ARG A 604 24.77 21.00 -28.49
C ARG A 604 24.07 21.49 -29.76
N LEU A 605 23.30 22.54 -29.66
CA LEU A 605 22.68 23.20 -30.84
C LEU A 605 23.64 24.09 -31.58
N GLY A 606 24.87 24.32 -31.06
CA GLY A 606 25.93 25.02 -31.75
C GLY A 606 26.13 26.48 -31.34
N ALA A 607 25.62 26.87 -30.15
CA ALA A 607 25.98 28.19 -29.60
C ALA A 607 27.49 28.26 -29.34
N GLU A 608 28.13 29.32 -29.84
CA GLU A 608 29.57 29.53 -29.68
C GLU A 608 29.94 29.95 -28.25
N GLU A 609 29.06 30.73 -27.64
CA GLU A 609 29.17 31.13 -26.25
C GLU A 609 27.83 30.94 -25.53
N THR A 610 27.85 30.19 -24.45
CA THR A 610 26.71 29.99 -23.56
C THR A 610 27.04 30.51 -22.18
N TYR A 611 26.24 31.46 -21.70
CA TYR A 611 26.36 32.07 -20.37
C TYR A 611 25.24 31.58 -19.47
N VAL A 612 25.56 31.29 -18.18
CA VAL A 612 24.59 31.10 -17.13
C VAL A 612 24.70 32.26 -16.14
N PHE A 613 23.66 33.09 -16.04
CA PHE A 613 23.56 34.16 -15.07
C PHE A 613 22.80 33.69 -13.84
N TYR A 614 23.48 33.71 -12.69
CA TYR A 614 22.87 33.31 -11.42
C TYR A 614 23.08 34.37 -10.34
N ARG A 615 21.99 34.83 -9.72
CA ARG A 615 21.99 35.94 -8.76
C ARG A 615 22.64 35.66 -7.41
N ARG A 616 23.06 34.40 -7.12
CA ARG A 616 23.78 33.99 -5.92
C ARG A 616 25.12 33.38 -6.29
N SER A 617 25.84 32.85 -5.29
CA SER A 617 27.09 32.15 -5.55
C SER A 617 26.87 30.69 -5.96
N GLU A 618 27.94 30.02 -6.38
CA GLU A 618 27.94 28.59 -6.73
C GLU A 618 27.42 27.71 -5.58
N ALA A 619 27.83 28.03 -4.35
CA ALA A 619 27.43 27.28 -3.15
C ALA A 619 25.90 27.27 -2.90
N GLU A 620 25.17 28.29 -3.37
CA GLU A 620 23.72 28.37 -3.24
C GLU A 620 22.97 27.86 -4.48
N MET A 621 23.65 27.27 -5.45
CA MET A 621 22.97 26.69 -6.62
C MET A 621 22.12 25.49 -6.23
N PRO A 622 20.84 25.44 -6.62
CA PRO A 622 19.98 24.28 -6.36
C PRO A 622 20.17 23.15 -7.38
N ALA A 623 21.00 23.36 -8.44
CA ALA A 623 21.35 22.32 -9.40
C ALA A 623 22.26 21.26 -8.76
N ASP A 624 22.22 20.03 -9.32
CA ASP A 624 23.16 18.98 -8.93
C ASP A 624 24.60 19.43 -9.20
N PRO A 625 25.51 19.37 -8.20
CA PRO A 625 26.90 19.79 -8.39
C PRO A 625 27.63 19.05 -9.53
N GLU A 626 27.25 17.81 -9.80
CA GLU A 626 27.83 17.05 -10.91
C GLU A 626 27.40 17.64 -12.26
N GLU A 627 26.13 18.04 -12.41
CA GLU A 627 25.61 18.68 -13.63
C GLU A 627 26.21 20.07 -13.84
N VAL A 628 26.49 20.83 -12.78
CA VAL A 628 27.17 22.13 -12.84
C VAL A 628 28.60 21.94 -13.36
N ARG A 629 29.32 20.97 -12.79
CA ARG A 629 30.70 20.64 -13.23
C ARG A 629 30.72 20.21 -14.70
N GLU A 630 29.82 19.29 -15.10
CA GLU A 630 29.72 18.84 -16.50
C GLU A 630 29.43 20.01 -17.46
N ALA A 631 28.54 20.95 -17.07
CA ALA A 631 28.27 22.14 -17.88
C ALA A 631 29.51 23.02 -18.03
N MET A 632 30.33 23.20 -16.96
CA MET A 632 31.59 23.94 -17.04
C MET A 632 32.62 23.24 -17.95
N GLU A 633 32.74 21.93 -17.87
CA GLU A 633 33.62 21.11 -18.71
C GLU A 633 33.21 21.15 -20.19
N GLU A 634 31.92 21.30 -20.48
CA GLU A 634 31.37 21.49 -21.81
C GLU A 634 31.62 22.90 -22.37
N GLY A 635 32.08 23.83 -21.52
CA GLY A 635 32.49 25.19 -21.94
C GLY A 635 31.43 26.26 -21.63
N VAL A 636 30.44 25.97 -20.84
CA VAL A 636 29.44 26.97 -20.33
C VAL A 636 30.11 27.97 -19.40
N LYS A 637 29.89 29.26 -19.64
CA LYS A 637 30.47 30.36 -18.84
C LYS A 637 29.52 30.78 -17.72
N PHE A 638 29.85 30.45 -16.46
CA PHE A 638 29.03 30.84 -15.31
C PHE A 638 29.36 32.26 -14.85
N ARG A 639 28.32 33.07 -14.66
CA ARG A 639 28.34 34.42 -14.10
C ARG A 639 27.54 34.42 -12.81
N PHE A 640 28.20 34.10 -11.71
CA PHE A 640 27.65 34.15 -10.37
C PHE A 640 27.44 35.58 -9.88
N LEU A 641 26.63 35.78 -8.85
CA LEU A 641 26.30 37.08 -8.29
C LEU A 641 25.87 38.10 -9.36
N SER A 642 25.06 37.63 -10.30
CA SER A 642 24.66 38.39 -11.48
C SER A 642 23.16 38.23 -11.74
N ALA A 643 22.41 39.32 -11.66
CA ALA A 643 20.97 39.35 -11.91
C ALA A 643 20.64 40.17 -13.16
N PRO A 644 19.84 39.62 -14.10
CA PRO A 644 19.38 40.39 -15.24
C PRO A 644 18.37 41.43 -14.78
N VAL A 645 18.47 42.67 -15.30
CA VAL A 645 17.56 43.78 -14.99
C VAL A 645 16.83 44.30 -16.23
N GLU A 646 17.37 44.09 -17.41
CA GLU A 646 16.79 44.52 -18.66
C GLU A 646 17.36 43.73 -19.85
N ILE A 647 16.51 43.39 -20.80
CA ILE A 647 16.92 42.81 -22.09
C ILE A 647 16.86 43.91 -23.13
N ILE A 648 17.97 44.15 -23.79
CA ILE A 648 18.12 45.24 -24.78
C ILE A 648 17.90 44.66 -26.17
N GLY A 649 17.04 45.29 -26.95
CA GLY A 649 16.73 44.88 -28.33
C GLY A 649 17.26 45.82 -29.37
N ALA A 650 17.54 45.31 -30.56
CA ALA A 650 17.75 46.04 -31.80
C ALA A 650 16.81 45.44 -32.85
N ASP A 651 16.06 46.26 -33.57
CA ASP A 651 15.10 45.85 -34.60
C ASP A 651 14.09 44.79 -34.16
N GLY A 652 13.68 44.85 -32.87
CA GLY A 652 12.72 43.91 -32.27
C GLY A 652 13.28 42.59 -31.79
N ARG A 653 14.58 42.33 -31.97
CA ARG A 653 15.31 41.15 -31.53
C ARG A 653 16.27 41.44 -30.39
N VAL A 654 16.58 40.45 -29.58
CA VAL A 654 17.61 40.51 -28.53
C VAL A 654 18.98 40.84 -29.13
N SER A 655 19.68 41.80 -28.54
CA SER A 655 21.04 42.19 -28.90
C SER A 655 22.00 42.22 -27.72
N ALA A 656 21.50 42.50 -26.51
CA ALA A 656 22.29 42.51 -25.28
C ALA A 656 21.41 42.27 -24.05
N ILE A 657 22.04 41.99 -22.94
CA ILE A 657 21.40 41.92 -21.62
C ILE A 657 22.15 42.80 -20.61
N LYS A 658 21.40 43.57 -19.83
CA LYS A 658 21.94 44.38 -18.75
C LYS A 658 21.85 43.61 -17.44
N ILE A 659 22.96 43.41 -16.78
CA ILE A 659 23.15 42.63 -15.58
C ILE A 659 23.53 43.57 -14.44
N GLU A 660 22.89 43.42 -13.28
CA GLU A 660 23.31 44.02 -12.01
C GLU A 660 24.21 43.04 -11.22
N LYS A 661 25.33 43.52 -10.70
CA LYS A 661 26.15 42.77 -9.79
C LYS A 661 25.44 42.65 -8.44
N MET A 662 25.53 41.49 -7.81
CA MET A 662 24.86 41.17 -6.56
C MET A 662 25.87 40.91 -5.47
N GLU A 663 25.43 41.15 -4.23
CA GLU A 663 26.07 40.71 -3.00
C GLU A 663 25.12 39.83 -2.21
N LEU A 664 25.65 38.92 -1.37
CA LEU A 664 24.85 38.09 -0.50
C LEU A 664 24.71 38.74 0.87
N GLY A 665 23.46 38.99 1.27
CA GLY A 665 23.09 39.46 2.58
C GLY A 665 23.22 38.38 3.67
N GLU A 666 22.81 38.71 4.89
CA GLU A 666 22.80 37.77 6.01
C GLU A 666 21.87 36.56 5.71
N PRO A 667 22.22 35.38 6.25
CA PRO A 667 21.41 34.19 6.08
C PRO A 667 20.04 34.32 6.80
N ASP A 668 18.97 33.86 6.17
CA ASP A 668 17.63 33.74 6.78
C ASP A 668 17.60 32.59 7.81
N GLU A 669 16.46 32.40 8.52
CA GLU A 669 16.25 31.32 9.50
C GLU A 669 16.51 29.92 8.94
N ARG A 670 16.53 29.78 7.61
CA ARG A 670 16.83 28.53 6.90
C ARG A 670 18.26 28.51 6.33
N GLY A 671 19.11 29.44 6.73
CA GLY A 671 20.48 29.56 6.29
C GLY A 671 20.67 30.08 4.86
N ARG A 672 19.60 30.58 4.19
CA ARG A 672 19.68 31.07 2.80
C ARG A 672 19.97 32.55 2.76
N ARG A 673 20.98 32.96 2.01
CA ARG A 673 21.37 34.33 1.81
C ARG A 673 20.56 35.01 0.72
N LYS A 674 19.98 36.16 1.02
CA LYS A 674 19.24 36.96 0.06
C LYS A 674 20.20 37.72 -0.83
N PRO A 675 20.09 37.64 -2.21
CA PRO A 675 20.90 38.50 -3.07
C PRO A 675 20.41 39.94 -3.00
N VAL A 676 21.36 40.88 -2.91
CA VAL A 676 21.15 42.35 -2.83
C VAL A 676 21.92 42.99 -3.97
N GLY A 677 21.26 43.88 -4.74
CA GLY A 677 21.89 44.63 -5.84
C GLY A 677 22.91 45.62 -5.31
N THR A 678 24.06 45.74 -5.97
CA THR A 678 25.13 46.70 -5.61
C THR A 678 24.96 48.06 -6.31
N GLY A 679 24.08 48.16 -7.32
CA GLY A 679 23.94 49.29 -8.19
C GLY A 679 25.02 49.37 -9.29
N GLU A 680 25.91 48.39 -9.39
CA GLU A 680 26.85 48.28 -10.51
C GLU A 680 26.26 47.43 -11.62
N PHE A 681 26.30 47.97 -12.86
CA PHE A 681 25.71 47.35 -14.03
C PHE A 681 26.75 47.04 -15.11
N GLU A 682 26.51 45.92 -15.82
CA GLU A 682 27.29 45.52 -16.98
C GLU A 682 26.31 45.21 -18.13
N ILE A 683 26.70 45.54 -19.37
CA ILE A 683 25.97 45.14 -20.59
C ILE A 683 26.77 44.05 -21.29
N VAL A 684 26.11 42.94 -21.55
CA VAL A 684 26.70 41.75 -22.22
C VAL A 684 25.97 41.56 -23.55
N GLU A 685 26.70 41.54 -24.66
CA GLU A 685 26.16 41.24 -25.97
C GLU A 685 25.73 39.78 -26.05
N ILE A 686 24.48 39.54 -26.42
CA ILE A 686 23.86 38.23 -26.60
C ILE A 686 22.87 38.22 -27.73
N ASP A 687 22.58 37.09 -28.31
CA ASP A 687 21.62 36.93 -29.41
C ASP A 687 20.31 36.29 -28.94
N SER A 688 20.31 35.60 -27.77
CA SER A 688 19.11 35.03 -27.16
C SER A 688 19.18 34.97 -25.63
N VAL A 689 18.02 35.01 -25.00
CA VAL A 689 17.82 34.86 -23.53
C VAL A 689 16.86 33.73 -23.29
N ILE A 690 17.27 32.75 -22.45
CA ILE A 690 16.41 31.62 -22.06
C ILE A 690 16.16 31.66 -20.55
N GLY A 691 14.93 31.91 -20.17
CA GLY A 691 14.50 32.02 -18.77
C GLY A 691 14.25 30.66 -18.12
N ALA A 692 15.12 30.23 -17.17
CA ALA A 692 15.02 29.01 -16.41
C ALA A 692 14.80 29.29 -14.90
N VAL A 693 13.89 30.23 -14.60
CA VAL A 693 13.63 30.74 -13.22
C VAL A 693 12.48 30.07 -12.50
N GLY A 694 11.95 28.99 -13.04
CA GLY A 694 10.91 28.17 -12.46
C GLY A 694 9.78 27.81 -13.41
N GLN A 695 8.81 27.07 -12.87
CA GLN A 695 7.67 26.53 -13.61
C GLN A 695 6.38 26.77 -12.83
N THR A 696 5.27 26.86 -13.54
CA THR A 696 3.93 27.02 -12.96
C THR A 696 2.95 26.06 -13.60
N VAL A 697 1.88 25.74 -12.87
CA VAL A 697 0.77 24.94 -13.39
C VAL A 697 -0.01 25.74 -14.41
N ASP A 698 -0.31 25.09 -15.53
CA ASP A 698 -1.21 25.63 -16.55
C ASP A 698 -2.49 24.79 -16.56
N TRP A 699 -3.55 25.32 -15.96
CA TRP A 699 -4.85 24.66 -15.91
C TRP A 699 -5.60 24.71 -17.24
N GLY A 700 -5.21 25.61 -18.16
CA GLY A 700 -5.84 25.77 -19.46
C GLY A 700 -7.35 25.93 -19.36
N THR A 701 -8.07 25.11 -20.13
CA THR A 701 -9.55 25.03 -20.12
C THR A 701 -10.10 23.92 -19.24
N LEU A 702 -9.25 23.28 -18.44
CA LEU A 702 -9.66 22.17 -17.59
C LEU A 702 -10.65 22.65 -16.50
N ASP A 703 -11.93 22.36 -16.72
CA ASP A 703 -12.98 22.60 -15.73
C ASP A 703 -13.19 21.36 -14.87
N VAL A 704 -12.83 21.46 -13.62
CA VAL A 704 -13.02 20.42 -12.60
C VAL A 704 -14.06 20.85 -11.56
N GLY A 705 -14.85 21.88 -11.83
CA GLY A 705 -15.91 22.37 -10.97
C GLY A 705 -15.36 23.02 -9.68
N ALA A 706 -15.60 22.40 -8.51
CA ALA A 706 -15.19 22.96 -7.21
C ALA A 706 -13.69 22.79 -6.87
N LEU A 707 -12.81 22.57 -7.83
CA LEU A 707 -11.37 22.49 -7.56
C LEU A 707 -10.88 23.81 -6.97
N LYS A 708 -10.27 23.73 -5.79
CA LYS A 708 -9.61 24.85 -5.15
C LYS A 708 -8.12 24.85 -5.47
N THR A 709 -7.56 26.06 -5.66
CA THR A 709 -6.12 26.23 -5.87
C THR A 709 -5.50 27.09 -4.80
N THR A 710 -4.24 26.80 -4.47
CA THR A 710 -3.44 27.58 -3.53
C THR A 710 -2.99 28.90 -4.15
N LYS A 711 -2.38 29.79 -3.35
CA LYS A 711 -1.72 31.03 -3.83
C LYS A 711 -0.60 30.78 -4.86
N LYS A 712 -0.06 29.55 -4.90
CA LYS A 712 0.97 29.12 -5.86
C LYS A 712 0.38 28.49 -7.13
N ASN A 713 -0.93 28.58 -7.32
CA ASN A 713 -1.64 28.00 -8.45
C ASN A 713 -1.55 26.46 -8.52
N THR A 714 -1.32 25.78 -7.37
CA THR A 714 -1.38 24.32 -7.25
C THR A 714 -2.74 23.90 -6.69
N ALA A 715 -3.20 22.69 -6.99
CA ALA A 715 -4.47 22.18 -6.45
C ALA A 715 -4.41 21.97 -4.94
N GLU A 716 -5.56 22.17 -4.27
CA GLU A 716 -5.78 21.77 -2.88
C GLU A 716 -6.36 20.35 -2.82
N ALA A 717 -5.75 19.49 -2.02
CA ALA A 717 -6.20 18.11 -1.80
C ALA A 717 -5.78 17.62 -0.41
N ASP A 718 -6.42 16.56 0.04
CA ASP A 718 -5.99 15.87 1.26
C ASP A 718 -4.62 15.21 1.07
N SER A 719 -3.73 15.40 2.02
CA SER A 719 -2.33 14.98 1.90
C SER A 719 -2.10 13.46 1.97
N LEU A 720 -3.04 12.71 2.54
CA LEU A 720 -2.96 11.26 2.65
C LEU A 720 -3.67 10.57 1.46
N THR A 721 -4.84 11.10 1.09
CA THR A 721 -5.69 10.46 0.09
C THR A 721 -5.54 11.05 -1.31
N TYR A 722 -4.97 12.25 -1.42
CA TYR A 722 -4.87 13.03 -2.67
C TYR A 722 -6.23 13.41 -3.27
N GLN A 723 -7.32 13.25 -2.50
CA GLN A 723 -8.67 13.61 -2.92
C GLN A 723 -8.88 15.12 -2.86
N THR A 724 -9.48 15.67 -3.90
CA THR A 724 -9.86 17.10 -3.97
C THR A 724 -11.22 17.34 -3.31
N ALA A 725 -11.71 18.58 -3.38
CA ALA A 725 -13.09 18.90 -2.96
C ALA A 725 -14.15 18.21 -3.84
N GLN A 726 -13.79 17.76 -5.05
CA GLN A 726 -14.63 16.87 -5.88
C GLN A 726 -14.32 15.42 -5.50
N PRO A 727 -15.33 14.65 -5.02
CA PRO A 727 -15.07 13.32 -4.46
C PRO A 727 -14.45 12.30 -5.42
N ASP A 728 -14.74 12.39 -6.72
CA ASP A 728 -14.26 11.50 -7.78
C ASP A 728 -12.93 11.94 -8.41
N ILE A 729 -12.40 13.12 -7.96
CA ILE A 729 -11.19 13.71 -8.53
C ILE A 729 -10.05 13.70 -7.51
N PHE A 730 -8.96 13.10 -7.91
CA PHE A 730 -7.70 13.02 -7.17
C PHE A 730 -6.61 13.78 -7.92
N VAL A 731 -5.59 14.25 -7.23
CA VAL A 731 -4.54 15.07 -7.83
C VAL A 731 -3.18 14.70 -7.28
N GLY A 732 -2.12 14.79 -8.09
CA GLY A 732 -0.76 14.54 -7.64
C GLY A 732 0.30 15.01 -8.64
N GLY A 733 1.58 14.85 -8.27
CA GLY A 733 2.67 15.42 -9.01
C GLY A 733 2.73 16.94 -8.87
N ASP A 734 3.38 17.61 -9.83
CA ASP A 734 3.68 19.03 -9.72
C ASP A 734 2.45 19.95 -9.72
N CYS A 735 1.32 19.52 -10.27
CA CYS A 735 0.08 20.31 -10.19
C CYS A 735 -0.52 20.35 -8.78
N TYR A 736 -0.06 19.47 -7.87
CA TYR A 736 -0.41 19.45 -6.45
C TYR A 736 0.70 20.03 -5.56
N THR A 737 1.94 19.57 -5.73
CA THR A 737 3.04 19.93 -4.83
C THR A 737 3.83 21.17 -5.28
N GLY A 738 3.62 21.65 -6.51
CA GLY A 738 4.59 22.46 -7.25
C GLY A 738 5.73 21.58 -7.81
N PRO A 739 6.63 22.15 -8.63
CA PRO A 739 7.70 21.40 -9.27
C PRO A 739 8.59 20.64 -8.26
N LYS A 740 8.70 19.33 -8.44
CA LYS A 740 9.53 18.41 -7.67
C LYS A 740 10.23 17.39 -8.59
N PHE A 741 10.91 16.41 -8.01
CA PHE A 741 11.60 15.37 -8.76
C PHE A 741 10.62 14.27 -9.22
N ALA A 742 11.02 13.53 -10.27
CA ALA A 742 10.20 12.45 -10.82
C ALA A 742 9.80 11.40 -9.77
N ILE A 743 10.69 11.08 -8.82
CA ILE A 743 10.42 10.11 -7.76
C ILE A 743 9.32 10.58 -6.78
N ASP A 744 9.20 11.88 -6.53
CA ASP A 744 8.10 12.44 -5.72
C ASP A 744 6.75 12.28 -6.46
N ALA A 745 6.75 12.49 -7.77
CA ALA A 745 5.57 12.32 -8.63
C ALA A 745 5.15 10.84 -8.71
N ILE A 746 6.11 9.92 -8.84
CA ILE A 746 5.88 8.47 -8.83
C ILE A 746 5.22 8.03 -7.53
N ALA A 747 5.74 8.47 -6.39
CA ALA A 747 5.18 8.16 -5.07
C ALA A 747 3.73 8.65 -4.94
N ALA A 748 3.44 9.89 -5.38
CA ALA A 748 2.09 10.45 -5.38
C ALA A 748 1.12 9.62 -6.26
N GLY A 749 1.57 9.16 -7.43
CA GLY A 749 0.77 8.31 -8.32
C GLY A 749 0.39 6.97 -7.69
N LYS A 750 1.32 6.33 -6.99
CA LYS A 750 1.05 5.08 -6.25
C LYS A 750 -0.02 5.28 -5.16
N GLU A 751 0.12 6.32 -4.36
CA GLU A 751 -0.83 6.60 -3.27
C GLU A 751 -2.22 6.98 -3.80
N ALA A 752 -2.28 7.73 -4.90
CA ALA A 752 -3.54 8.06 -5.58
C ALA A 752 -4.24 6.80 -6.14
N ALA A 753 -3.47 5.84 -6.68
CA ALA A 753 -4.02 4.57 -7.16
C ALA A 753 -4.73 3.78 -6.04
N ILE A 754 -4.20 3.80 -4.82
CA ILE A 754 -4.85 3.20 -3.64
C ILE A 754 -6.17 3.91 -3.32
N SER A 755 -6.18 5.23 -3.38
CA SER A 755 -7.38 6.03 -3.13
C SER A 755 -8.46 5.80 -4.19
N LEU A 756 -8.07 5.79 -5.47
CA LEU A 756 -8.98 5.51 -6.59
C LEU A 756 -9.59 4.11 -6.49
N HIS A 757 -8.76 3.09 -6.21
CA HIS A 757 -9.25 1.73 -5.99
C HIS A 757 -10.35 1.69 -4.92
N ARG A 758 -10.16 2.41 -3.81
CA ARG A 758 -11.14 2.46 -2.73
C ARG A 758 -12.37 3.29 -3.08
N TYR A 759 -12.17 4.40 -3.78
CA TYR A 759 -13.24 5.31 -4.14
C TYR A 759 -14.26 4.69 -5.12
N VAL A 760 -13.78 3.99 -6.13
CA VAL A 760 -14.67 3.39 -7.16
C VAL A 760 -15.49 2.21 -6.62
N HIS A 761 -15.17 1.71 -5.44
CA HIS A 761 -15.95 0.70 -4.73
C HIS A 761 -16.73 1.33 -3.57
N PRO A 762 -18.05 1.48 -3.67
CA PRO A 762 -18.87 2.08 -2.62
C PRO A 762 -18.65 1.46 -1.24
N GLY A 763 -18.68 2.29 -0.20
CA GLY A 763 -18.55 1.86 1.19
C GLY A 763 -17.11 1.60 1.66
N GLN A 764 -16.10 1.88 0.81
CA GLN A 764 -14.70 1.82 1.22
C GLN A 764 -14.20 3.15 1.78
N THR A 765 -13.50 3.13 2.92
CA THR A 765 -12.83 4.33 3.46
C THR A 765 -11.48 4.56 2.80
N LEU A 766 -11.16 5.80 2.50
CA LEU A 766 -9.90 6.16 1.86
C LEU A 766 -8.69 6.09 2.80
N THR A 767 -8.90 6.08 4.12
CA THR A 767 -7.84 6.25 5.13
C THR A 767 -7.46 4.98 5.89
N ALA A 768 -8.36 3.98 5.99
CA ALA A 768 -8.13 2.79 6.80
C ALA A 768 -6.81 2.07 6.45
N GLY A 769 -5.94 1.88 7.45
CA GLY A 769 -4.69 1.14 7.33
C GLY A 769 -3.56 1.87 6.59
N ARG A 770 -3.70 3.15 6.26
CA ARG A 770 -2.63 3.95 5.64
C ARG A 770 -1.58 4.44 6.63
N ASP A 771 -1.93 4.63 7.88
CA ASP A 771 -1.06 4.98 9.00
C ASP A 771 0.09 3.99 9.26
N ARG A 772 -0.01 2.78 8.70
CA ARG A 772 1.03 1.74 8.79
C ARG A 772 2.30 2.05 7.99
N ARG A 773 2.31 3.09 7.18
CA ARG A 773 3.40 3.43 6.25
C ARG A 773 4.34 4.53 6.75
N GLU A 774 4.34 4.85 8.03
CA GLU A 774 5.33 5.77 8.58
C GLU A 774 6.72 5.12 8.59
N TYR A 775 7.66 5.74 7.87
CA TYR A 775 9.06 5.34 7.84
C TYR A 775 9.89 6.35 8.64
N ARG A 776 10.33 5.95 9.81
CA ARG A 776 11.27 6.74 10.61
C ARG A 776 12.70 6.33 10.27
N ALA A 777 13.55 7.29 9.94
CA ALA A 777 14.97 7.01 9.77
C ALA A 777 15.58 6.52 11.08
N LEU A 778 16.58 5.65 10.98
CA LEU A 778 17.40 5.25 12.11
C LEU A 778 18.10 6.48 12.71
N ASP A 779 18.22 6.47 14.03
CA ASP A 779 18.96 7.49 14.77
C ASP A 779 20.48 7.25 14.59
N LYS A 780 21.12 8.05 13.76
CA LYS A 780 22.55 7.98 13.48
C LYS A 780 23.40 8.58 14.61
N GLU A 781 22.86 9.53 15.37
CA GLU A 781 23.62 10.27 16.40
C GLU A 781 23.97 9.40 17.61
N HIS A 782 23.11 8.44 17.93
CA HIS A 782 23.27 7.55 19.09
C HIS A 782 23.74 6.15 18.71
N ALA A 783 24.05 5.92 17.44
CA ALA A 783 24.48 4.63 16.98
C ALA A 783 26.00 4.57 16.80
N MET A 784 26.64 3.62 17.46
CA MET A 784 28.06 3.33 17.22
C MET A 784 28.22 2.52 15.94
N ILE A 785 28.78 3.13 14.90
CA ILE A 785 29.21 2.41 13.72
C ILE A 785 30.51 1.70 14.09
N GLY A 786 30.48 0.38 14.14
CA GLY A 786 31.67 -0.41 14.50
C GLY A 786 32.84 -0.19 13.54
N VAL A 787 34.02 -0.01 14.05
CA VAL A 787 35.25 0.32 13.31
C VAL A 787 35.86 -0.86 12.55
N GLY A 788 35.22 -2.02 12.51
CA GLY A 788 35.74 -3.23 11.87
C GLY A 788 34.65 -4.17 11.34
N GLY A 789 34.99 -4.90 10.31
CA GLY A 789 34.14 -5.99 9.82
C GLY A 789 33.23 -5.66 8.63
N PHE A 790 33.37 -4.50 7.99
CA PHE A 790 32.76 -4.20 6.71
C PHE A 790 33.81 -4.07 5.60
N ASP A 791 33.35 -4.27 4.39
CA ASP A 791 34.17 -4.17 3.18
C ASP A 791 34.82 -2.79 3.09
N ARG A 792 36.08 -2.73 2.66
CA ARG A 792 36.87 -1.50 2.51
C ARG A 792 37.06 -1.09 1.04
N GLU A 793 36.34 -1.71 0.12
CA GLU A 793 36.34 -1.29 -1.27
C GLU A 793 35.91 0.17 -1.42
N HIS A 794 36.57 0.88 -2.35
CA HIS A 794 36.17 2.25 -2.69
C HIS A 794 34.87 2.28 -3.47
N ARG A 795 34.17 3.41 -3.36
CA ARG A 795 32.97 3.67 -4.14
C ARG A 795 33.29 3.50 -5.62
N GLN A 796 32.49 2.71 -6.32
CA GLN A 796 32.58 2.55 -7.76
C GLN A 796 32.05 3.79 -8.47
N THR A 797 32.68 4.15 -9.59
CA THR A 797 32.26 5.26 -10.46
C THR A 797 31.87 4.75 -11.83
N PRO A 798 30.83 5.31 -12.47
CA PRO A 798 30.46 4.94 -13.83
C PRO A 798 31.56 5.35 -14.83
N GLY A 799 31.70 4.59 -15.90
CA GLY A 799 32.56 4.96 -17.01
C GLY A 799 32.05 6.17 -17.76
N TYR A 800 32.92 6.80 -18.56
CA TYR A 800 32.58 7.96 -19.38
C TYR A 800 33.07 7.77 -20.82
N ASN A 801 32.17 7.95 -21.79
CA ASN A 801 32.47 7.88 -23.21
C ASN A 801 32.66 9.27 -23.79
N ALA A 802 33.93 9.71 -23.90
CA ALA A 802 34.28 11.05 -24.41
C ALA A 802 33.79 11.32 -25.84
N ALA A 803 33.64 10.30 -26.68
CA ALA A 803 33.15 10.45 -28.05
C ALA A 803 31.68 10.89 -28.12
N LYS A 804 30.90 10.63 -27.03
CA LYS A 804 29.53 11.07 -26.89
C LYS A 804 29.40 12.42 -26.20
N ALA A 805 30.45 12.97 -25.60
CA ALA A 805 30.47 14.28 -25.00
C ALA A 805 30.00 15.35 -26.00
N LYS A 806 29.23 16.34 -25.54
CA LYS A 806 28.63 17.39 -26.36
C LYS A 806 27.71 16.91 -27.51
N THR A 807 27.27 15.62 -27.47
CA THR A 807 26.22 15.09 -28.35
C THR A 807 24.93 14.94 -27.57
N PHE A 808 23.81 14.62 -28.23
CA PHE A 808 22.56 14.29 -27.58
C PHE A 808 22.48 12.82 -27.08
N ALA A 809 23.57 12.05 -27.16
CA ALA A 809 23.67 10.70 -26.58
C ALA A 809 24.21 10.76 -25.14
N ASP A 810 23.80 9.83 -24.28
CA ASP A 810 24.36 9.71 -22.93
C ASP A 810 25.83 9.27 -23.01
N ALA A 811 26.72 10.07 -22.41
CA ALA A 811 28.13 9.76 -22.31
C ALA A 811 28.47 8.88 -21.10
N ARG A 812 27.60 8.75 -20.13
CA ARG A 812 27.76 7.91 -18.93
C ARG A 812 27.62 6.43 -19.30
N VAL A 813 28.54 5.60 -18.83
CA VAL A 813 28.51 4.16 -19.08
C VAL A 813 28.02 3.45 -17.80
N THR A 814 26.98 2.66 -17.95
CA THR A 814 26.42 1.84 -16.85
C THR A 814 27.52 0.94 -16.24
N PHE A 815 27.44 0.66 -14.95
CA PHE A 815 28.35 -0.26 -14.25
C PHE A 815 28.46 -1.61 -14.93
N THR A 816 29.61 -2.21 -14.82
CA THR A 816 29.79 -3.63 -15.12
C THR A 816 29.28 -4.50 -13.97
N GLU A 817 29.03 -5.77 -14.23
CA GLU A 817 28.58 -6.71 -13.19
C GLU A 817 29.60 -6.80 -12.03
N GLU A 818 30.89 -6.72 -12.30
CA GLU A 818 31.95 -6.70 -11.30
C GLU A 818 31.83 -5.44 -10.41
N GLN A 819 31.64 -4.28 -11.01
CA GLN A 819 31.44 -3.02 -10.27
C GLN A 819 30.19 -3.10 -9.41
N VAL A 820 29.08 -3.66 -9.92
CA VAL A 820 27.85 -3.86 -9.15
C VAL A 820 28.09 -4.74 -7.93
N ARG A 821 28.79 -5.86 -8.09
CA ARG A 821 29.11 -6.76 -6.98
C ARG A 821 29.96 -6.09 -5.91
N LYS A 822 30.99 -5.35 -6.30
CA LYS A 822 31.85 -4.57 -5.40
C LYS A 822 31.08 -3.49 -4.67
N GLU A 823 30.27 -2.72 -5.39
CA GLU A 823 29.50 -1.63 -4.80
C GLU A 823 28.43 -2.14 -3.85
N CYS A 824 27.75 -3.23 -4.20
CA CYS A 824 26.75 -3.86 -3.32
C CYS A 824 27.36 -4.44 -2.03
N ALA A 825 28.61 -4.91 -2.05
CA ALA A 825 29.31 -5.42 -0.88
C ALA A 825 29.57 -4.30 0.16
N ARG A 826 29.62 -3.04 -0.26
CA ARG A 826 29.80 -1.88 0.62
C ARG A 826 28.59 -1.55 1.48
N CYS A 827 27.42 -2.11 1.16
CA CYS A 827 26.19 -1.85 1.89
C CYS A 827 26.28 -2.39 3.33
N LEU A 828 26.03 -1.53 4.32
CA LEU A 828 26.09 -1.88 5.74
C LEU A 828 24.88 -2.69 6.23
N GLY A 829 23.82 -2.87 5.41
CA GLY A 829 22.63 -3.62 5.79
C GLY A 829 21.87 -3.01 6.98
N CYS A 830 21.71 -1.68 7.01
CA CYS A 830 21.08 -0.96 8.11
C CYS A 830 19.65 -1.42 8.36
N GLY A 831 19.29 -1.58 9.63
CA GLY A 831 17.99 -2.07 10.06
C GLY A 831 17.89 -3.60 10.06
N ALA A 832 17.02 -4.14 10.88
CA ALA A 832 16.68 -5.57 10.91
C ALA A 832 15.21 -5.73 11.28
N THR A 833 14.54 -6.73 10.72
CA THR A 833 13.19 -7.07 11.14
C THR A 833 13.25 -7.81 12.48
N LYS A 834 12.38 -7.42 13.41
CA LYS A 834 12.17 -8.09 14.70
C LYS A 834 10.74 -8.54 14.81
N VAL A 835 10.53 -9.63 15.55
CA VAL A 835 9.22 -10.21 15.79
C VAL A 835 8.77 -9.94 17.22
N ASP A 836 7.62 -9.26 17.36
CA ASP A 836 6.87 -9.28 18.61
C ASP A 836 6.09 -10.59 18.68
N SER A 837 6.60 -11.55 19.45
CA SER A 837 6.02 -12.88 19.53
C SER A 837 4.62 -12.89 20.16
N TYR A 838 4.30 -11.88 20.97
CA TYR A 838 2.96 -11.70 21.51
C TYR A 838 1.95 -11.25 20.45
N LEU A 839 2.36 -10.34 19.57
CA LEU A 839 1.50 -9.85 18.49
C LEU A 839 1.40 -10.84 17.32
N CYS A 840 2.35 -11.76 17.20
CA CYS A 840 2.38 -12.75 16.14
C CYS A 840 1.24 -13.76 16.28
N ILE A 841 0.45 -13.92 15.22
CA ILE A 841 -0.66 -14.87 15.15
C ILE A 841 -0.29 -16.16 14.40
N GLY A 842 0.96 -16.26 13.91
CA GLY A 842 1.49 -17.47 13.26
C GLY A 842 0.86 -17.79 11.89
N CYS A 843 0.44 -16.78 11.13
CA CYS A 843 -0.24 -16.97 9.85
C CYS A 843 0.69 -17.32 8.65
N GLY A 844 1.99 -17.10 8.77
CA GLY A 844 2.95 -17.43 7.71
C GLY A 844 3.04 -16.45 6.53
N LEU A 845 2.18 -15.43 6.39
CA LEU A 845 2.25 -14.50 5.25
C LEU A 845 3.60 -13.80 5.08
N CYS A 846 4.32 -13.57 6.17
CA CYS A 846 5.63 -12.95 6.12
C CYS A 846 6.68 -13.81 5.41
N THR A 847 6.55 -15.14 5.47
CA THR A 847 7.48 -16.06 4.80
C THR A 847 7.30 -16.00 3.28
N THR A 848 6.07 -15.85 2.78
CA THR A 848 5.78 -15.77 1.33
C THR A 848 6.35 -14.52 0.67
N LYS A 849 6.61 -13.47 1.45
CA LYS A 849 7.16 -12.19 0.95
C LYS A 849 8.67 -12.08 1.11
N CYS A 850 9.30 -13.00 1.84
CA CYS A 850 10.75 -12.94 2.07
C CYS A 850 11.53 -13.63 0.95
N LYS A 851 12.17 -12.84 0.08
CA LYS A 851 13.03 -13.34 -1.00
C LYS A 851 14.42 -13.79 -0.52
N PHE A 852 14.70 -13.65 0.78
CA PHE A 852 16.02 -13.87 1.39
C PHE A 852 16.07 -15.07 2.31
N ASP A 853 14.98 -15.82 2.41
CA ASP A 853 14.86 -16.96 3.33
C ASP A 853 15.27 -16.58 4.77
N ALA A 854 14.87 -15.39 5.20
CA ALA A 854 15.23 -14.81 6.49
C ALA A 854 14.11 -14.95 7.54
N ILE A 855 12.92 -15.42 7.16
CA ILE A 855 11.78 -15.56 8.06
C ILE A 855 11.18 -16.95 7.93
N HIS A 856 11.07 -17.62 9.06
CA HIS A 856 10.50 -18.96 9.17
C HIS A 856 9.44 -18.99 10.25
N LEU A 857 8.56 -19.97 10.20
CA LEU A 857 7.68 -20.30 11.32
C LEU A 857 8.34 -21.34 12.21
N LYS A 858 8.06 -21.24 13.51
CA LYS A 858 8.44 -22.23 14.51
C LYS A 858 7.21 -22.67 15.30
N LYS A 859 7.01 -23.96 15.43
CA LYS A 859 5.95 -24.50 16.29
C LYS A 859 6.31 -24.29 17.75
N VAL A 860 5.46 -23.61 18.50
CA VAL A 860 5.69 -23.24 19.92
C VAL A 860 4.53 -23.66 20.81
N ARG A 861 3.46 -24.18 20.23
CA ARG A 861 2.26 -24.65 20.93
C ARG A 861 1.76 -25.94 20.30
N ASP A 862 0.91 -26.62 21.02
CA ASP A 862 0.24 -27.85 20.57
C ASP A 862 -1.24 -27.80 21.00
N TRP A 863 -1.94 -26.77 20.51
CA TRP A 863 -3.35 -26.55 20.80
C TRP A 863 -4.22 -27.22 19.73
N HIS A 864 -5.26 -27.91 20.19
CA HIS A 864 -6.25 -28.55 19.35
C HIS A 864 -7.63 -27.95 19.56
N ALA A 865 -8.43 -27.90 18.51
CA ALA A 865 -9.81 -27.46 18.59
C ALA A 865 -10.65 -28.38 19.50
N ALA A 866 -11.67 -27.78 20.12
CA ALA A 866 -12.69 -28.53 20.81
C ALA A 866 -14.08 -28.19 20.26
N PRO A 867 -15.04 -29.14 20.29
CA PRO A 867 -16.40 -28.79 19.89
C PRO A 867 -16.98 -27.71 20.81
N PHE A 868 -17.86 -26.90 20.26
CA PHE A 868 -18.48 -25.74 20.94
C PHE A 868 -19.14 -26.17 22.28
N GLU A 869 -19.70 -27.35 22.32
CA GLU A 869 -20.37 -27.93 23.49
C GLU A 869 -19.42 -28.14 24.70
N ALA A 870 -18.13 -28.32 24.44
CA ALA A 870 -17.10 -28.40 25.47
C ALA A 870 -16.62 -27.02 25.97
N MET A 871 -16.91 -25.95 25.24
CA MET A 871 -16.43 -24.59 25.54
C MET A 871 -16.78 -24.09 26.93
N PRO A 872 -18.01 -24.27 27.47
CA PRO A 872 -18.34 -23.84 28.84
C PRO A 872 -17.44 -24.51 29.90
N ILE A 873 -17.11 -25.78 29.73
CA ILE A 873 -16.21 -26.51 30.63
C ILE A 873 -14.80 -25.94 30.51
N LYS A 874 -14.31 -25.72 29.31
CA LYS A 874 -12.96 -25.17 29.07
C LYS A 874 -12.83 -23.73 29.59
N VAL A 875 -13.86 -22.91 29.46
CA VAL A 875 -13.92 -21.57 30.04
C VAL A 875 -13.87 -21.67 31.59
N ALA A 876 -14.64 -22.56 32.21
CA ALA A 876 -14.63 -22.74 33.63
C ALA A 876 -13.25 -23.22 34.17
N GLU A 877 -12.65 -24.22 33.50
CA GLU A 877 -11.29 -24.71 33.81
C GLU A 877 -10.27 -23.58 33.76
N ASN A 878 -10.35 -22.74 32.68
CA ASN A 878 -9.46 -21.61 32.48
C ASN A 878 -9.64 -20.54 33.58
N LEU A 879 -10.88 -20.20 33.92
CA LEU A 879 -11.18 -19.27 35.01
C LEU A 879 -10.59 -19.74 36.37
N VAL A 880 -10.77 -21.03 36.71
CA VAL A 880 -10.19 -21.61 37.94
C VAL A 880 -8.66 -21.56 37.93
N LYS A 881 -8.03 -21.97 36.83
CA LYS A 881 -6.57 -21.94 36.65
C LYS A 881 -6.02 -20.51 36.80
N ARG A 882 -6.63 -19.56 36.14
CA ARG A 882 -6.20 -18.16 36.17
C ARG A 882 -6.45 -17.49 37.52
N THR A 883 -7.58 -17.73 38.14
CA THR A 883 -7.86 -17.26 39.52
C THR A 883 -6.84 -17.79 40.50
N GLY A 884 -6.51 -19.10 40.42
CA GLY A 884 -5.45 -19.69 41.22
C GLY A 884 -4.08 -19.04 40.99
N GLY A 885 -3.74 -18.73 39.74
CA GLY A 885 -2.52 -17.96 39.38
C GLY A 885 -2.48 -16.56 39.99
N ILE A 886 -3.63 -15.85 39.97
CA ILE A 886 -3.77 -14.51 40.58
C ILE A 886 -3.56 -14.57 42.09
N VAL A 887 -4.24 -15.51 42.77
CA VAL A 887 -4.09 -15.68 44.22
C VAL A 887 -2.64 -16.02 44.58
N LYS A 888 -2.01 -16.93 43.84
CA LYS A 888 -0.59 -17.25 44.02
C LYS A 888 0.31 -16.01 43.87
N LYS A 889 0.13 -15.19 42.85
CA LYS A 889 0.87 -13.96 42.66
C LYS A 889 0.64 -12.92 43.76
N ALA A 890 -0.58 -12.83 44.27
CA ALA A 890 -0.91 -11.91 45.38
C ALA A 890 -0.28 -12.33 46.69
N VAL A 891 -0.12 -13.65 46.90
CA VAL A 891 0.48 -14.23 48.16
C VAL A 891 2.00 -14.25 48.06
N THR A 892 2.61 -14.31 46.87
CA THR A 892 4.06 -14.34 46.68
C THR A 892 4.70 -12.96 46.47
N LYS A 893 3.90 -11.90 46.39
CA LYS A 893 4.35 -10.50 46.50
C LYS A 893 4.42 -10.12 47.99
#